data_dab00323fee95d8951325ce8ed8c5db3
#
_entry.id   dab00323fee95d8951325ce8ed8c5db3
#
_cell.length_a   1.000
_cell.length_b   1.000
_cell.length_c   1.000
_cell.angle_alpha   90.00
_cell.angle_beta   90.00
_cell.angle_gamma   90.00
#
_symmetry.space_group_name_H-M   'P 1'
#
loop_
_entity.id
_entity.type
_entity.pdbx_description
1 polymer ?
#
loop_
_entity_poly.entity_id
_entity_poly.type
_entity_poly.pdbx_seq_one_letter_code
_entity_poly.pdbx_strand_id
1 'polypeptide(L)'
;MSRFVASVALCVLISLACLQLHSPHAQVKAEEGAVENGIDAPKIEENIGGIPSGLTTDSEVVQRETESISEKSLRGNAEKFEFQAEVSRLMDIIINSLYSNKDIFLRELISNASDALDKIRFLSLTDKTVLGEGDESKLDIHIKLDKEKKILTIRDTGIGMTKEDLIKNLGTIAKSGTSAFLEQMQKGGDLNLIGQFGVGFYSVYLVADYVEVVSKHNDDKQYIWESKADGNFAVIEDTENEPLGRGTEIRIHLKEEASEYAQEDKLRELVKKYSEFINFPIYLWSSKEVDVEVPVDEDEEADKETPSDSTEEEEIVEDEEDEEKKPKTKTIKETKWDWELLNDVKAVWLRNPKDVTPEEYDKFYHSLAKDFSTEKPMSWTHFNAEGDVEFKAVLFIPPTAPYDLFENYYSNTAMLKLYVRRVFISDEFDELLPKYLSFLKGIVDSDTLPLNVSREMLQQHSSLKTIKKKLVRKALDMIRRIVDEDPDEKFEEKESSEDKEEVSAEKKGKYAKFWKEFGKAIKLGIIEDATNRVRLAKLLRFHSSKSGDSLTSLDQYISRMKPGQKQIYYITGQDRKQLEKSPFLEKLLNKGYEVIYLTDAIDEYLTQNLTEYDDKKFQNASKDDLNIGSKDEKAKFKEVKESYKELTKWWKDLLVNENVESVKVSKRLANTPGVVVTSKFGWSANMERIMQAQTLADPSKQAYMRGKRILEINPRHPIIKELREKVALSSEDEGAKEVAKLVYETALVESGFILEDPKDFATRIYSVIRSTLNVDPDAEIEEEDETEDEIEKEESQTPTEEINRNPEPQEFTDSEEDIKDEL
;
A
#
# COMPACT_ATOMS: atom_id res chain seq x y z
N MET A 1 20.57 -3.28 12.97
CA MET A 1 19.72 -2.40 13.79
C MET A 1 18.52 -1.85 13.02
N SER A 2 18.66 -1.33 11.80
CA SER A 2 17.51 -0.77 11.04
C SER A 2 16.38 -1.81 10.75
N ARG A 3 16.72 -3.03 10.36
CA ARG A 3 15.72 -4.10 10.13
C ARG A 3 14.98 -4.54 11.40
N PHE A 4 15.59 -4.39 12.54
CA PHE A 4 14.99 -4.73 13.83
C PHE A 4 13.99 -3.65 14.27
N VAL A 5 14.33 -2.38 14.06
CA VAL A 5 13.46 -1.23 14.37
C VAL A 5 12.21 -1.25 13.47
N ALA A 6 12.35 -1.54 12.18
CA ALA A 6 11.23 -1.66 11.26
C ALA A 6 10.28 -2.81 11.63
N SER A 7 10.83 -3.97 12.04
CA SER A 7 10.00 -5.09 12.53
C SER A 7 9.25 -4.75 13.81
N VAL A 8 9.87 -3.99 14.71
CA VAL A 8 9.22 -3.55 15.98
C VAL A 8 8.13 -2.53 15.69
N ALA A 9 8.37 -1.56 14.81
CA ALA A 9 7.35 -0.59 14.39
C ALA A 9 6.13 -1.28 13.76
N LEU A 10 6.35 -2.27 12.91
CA LEU A 10 5.29 -3.07 12.29
C LEU A 10 4.46 -3.82 13.35
N CYS A 11 5.11 -4.40 14.36
CA CYS A 11 4.44 -5.09 15.47
C CYS A 11 3.58 -4.14 16.31
N VAL A 12 4.05 -2.92 16.56
CA VAL A 12 3.28 -1.88 17.29
C VAL A 12 2.02 -1.50 16.51
N LEU A 13 2.15 -1.29 15.20
CA LEU A 13 1.03 -0.94 14.34
C LEU A 13 -0.01 -2.07 14.25
N ILE A 14 0.44 -3.32 14.14
CA ILE A 14 -0.43 -4.50 14.13
C ILE A 14 -1.16 -4.66 15.48
N SER A 15 -0.50 -4.38 16.61
CA SER A 15 -1.13 -4.43 17.94
C SER A 15 -2.23 -3.39 18.09
N LEU A 16 -2.03 -2.18 17.58
CA LEU A 16 -3.06 -1.13 17.54
C LEU A 16 -4.25 -1.52 16.68
N ALA A 17 -4.02 -2.12 15.51
CA ALA A 17 -5.09 -2.62 14.64
C ALA A 17 -5.89 -3.75 15.30
N CYS A 18 -5.22 -4.68 15.98
CA CYS A 18 -5.89 -5.76 16.72
C CYS A 18 -6.72 -5.25 17.90
N LEU A 19 -6.30 -4.16 18.56
CA LEU A 19 -7.05 -3.54 19.64
C LEU A 19 -8.34 -2.87 19.15
N GLN A 20 -8.33 -2.29 17.95
CA GLN A 20 -9.54 -1.70 17.35
C GLN A 20 -10.55 -2.75 16.87
N LEU A 21 -10.08 -3.96 16.49
CA LEU A 21 -10.94 -5.06 16.03
C LEU A 21 -11.62 -5.85 17.17
N HIS A 22 -11.24 -5.62 18.41
CA HIS A 22 -11.76 -6.34 19.59
C HIS A 22 -12.66 -5.49 20.51
N SER A 23 -13.37 -4.50 19.99
CA SER A 23 -14.47 -3.91 20.72
C SER A 23 -15.68 -4.86 20.66
N PRO A 24 -16.07 -5.48 21.78
CA PRO A 24 -17.27 -6.31 21.79
C PRO A 24 -18.50 -5.38 21.69
N HIS A 25 -19.34 -5.61 20.71
CA HIS A 25 -20.72 -5.13 20.74
C HIS A 25 -21.39 -5.77 21.98
N ALA A 26 -21.43 -5.02 23.06
CA ALA A 26 -22.27 -5.34 24.20
C ALA A 26 -23.73 -5.13 23.78
N GLN A 27 -24.44 -6.20 23.53
CA GLN A 27 -25.91 -6.20 23.59
C GLN A 27 -26.29 -6.01 25.06
N VAL A 28 -26.69 -4.81 25.40
CA VAL A 28 -27.33 -4.52 26.68
C VAL A 28 -28.79 -4.95 26.57
N LYS A 29 -29.16 -6.05 27.27
CA LYS A 29 -30.53 -6.33 27.65
C LYS A 29 -30.91 -5.36 28.77
N ALA A 30 -31.98 -4.61 28.55
CA ALA A 30 -32.60 -3.76 29.55
C ALA A 30 -33.24 -4.66 30.63
N GLU A 31 -32.83 -4.51 31.86
CA GLU A 31 -33.62 -4.83 33.04
C GLU A 31 -33.96 -3.53 33.77
N GLU A 32 -35.26 -3.37 34.02
CA GLU A 32 -35.86 -2.25 34.76
C GLU A 32 -35.42 -2.27 36.24
N GLY A 33 -35.04 -1.10 36.74
CA GLY A 33 -34.84 -0.88 38.15
C GLY A 33 -34.83 0.61 38.46
N ALA A 34 -35.93 1.12 38.97
CA ALA A 34 -36.16 2.48 39.38
C ALA A 34 -35.30 2.95 40.54
N VAL A 35 -34.68 4.14 40.48
CA VAL A 35 -34.47 5.01 41.62
C VAL A 35 -34.52 6.48 41.15
N GLU A 36 -35.42 7.23 41.73
CA GLU A 36 -35.58 8.69 41.64
C GLU A 36 -34.34 9.43 42.15
N ASN A 37 -33.96 10.48 41.48
CA ASN A 37 -33.66 11.79 42.07
C ASN A 37 -33.51 12.88 41.03
N GLY A 38 -34.29 13.93 41.14
CA GLY A 38 -34.45 15.03 40.24
C GLY A 38 -33.28 16.04 40.20
N ILE A 39 -33.08 16.60 39.02
CA ILE A 39 -32.59 17.97 38.83
C ILE A 39 -33.36 18.52 37.62
N ASP A 40 -34.08 19.64 37.80
CA ASP A 40 -34.85 20.36 36.79
C ASP A 40 -33.97 20.88 35.68
N ALA A 41 -34.28 20.51 34.43
CA ALA A 41 -33.87 21.21 33.22
C ALA A 41 -35.11 21.78 32.53
N PRO A 42 -35.04 22.98 31.90
CA PRO A 42 -36.20 23.65 31.35
C PRO A 42 -36.84 22.89 30.19
N LYS A 43 -38.15 22.68 30.30
CA LYS A 43 -38.99 22.11 29.26
C LYS A 43 -39.07 23.10 28.09
N ILE A 44 -38.51 22.71 26.95
CA ILE A 44 -38.93 23.27 25.66
C ILE A 44 -40.16 22.48 25.25
N GLU A 45 -41.33 23.16 25.28
CA GLU A 45 -42.57 22.64 24.69
C GLU A 45 -42.43 22.70 23.17
N GLU A 46 -41.94 21.60 22.55
CA GLU A 46 -42.21 21.35 21.13
C GLU A 46 -43.67 20.89 21.01
N ASN A 47 -44.45 21.74 20.41
CA ASN A 47 -45.79 21.41 19.94
C ASN A 47 -45.67 20.45 18.73
N ILE A 48 -45.43 19.18 19.01
CA ILE A 48 -45.53 18.10 18.01
C ILE A 48 -47.00 17.94 17.74
N GLY A 49 -47.45 18.51 16.62
CA GLY A 49 -48.80 18.29 16.12
C GLY A 49 -49.10 16.78 16.09
N GLY A 50 -50.21 16.46 16.78
CA GLY A 50 -50.59 15.04 17.04
C GLY A 50 -50.60 14.21 15.77
N ILE A 51 -49.95 13.07 15.85
CA ILE A 51 -50.05 11.99 14.86
C ILE A 51 -51.53 11.64 14.70
N PRO A 52 -52.11 11.69 13.49
CA PRO A 52 -53.49 11.31 13.29
C PRO A 52 -53.67 9.86 13.75
N SER A 53 -54.56 9.66 14.68
CA SER A 53 -54.99 8.34 15.15
C SER A 53 -55.57 7.54 13.99
N GLY A 54 -54.76 6.66 13.37
CA GLY A 54 -55.18 5.84 12.23
C GLY A 54 -54.08 5.19 11.42
N LEU A 55 -52.82 5.54 11.65
CA LEU A 55 -51.67 4.87 11.02
C LEU A 55 -51.27 3.62 11.84
N THR A 56 -51.40 2.44 11.22
CA THR A 56 -51.23 1.14 11.87
C THR A 56 -49.92 0.43 11.51
N THR A 57 -49.13 0.98 10.58
CA THR A 57 -47.87 0.35 10.14
C THR A 57 -46.76 1.39 9.96
N ASP A 58 -45.52 1.02 10.28
CA ASP A 58 -44.29 1.83 10.08
C ASP A 58 -44.07 2.22 8.61
N SER A 59 -44.54 1.37 7.68
CA SER A 59 -44.44 1.64 6.24
C SER A 59 -45.35 2.79 5.78
N GLU A 60 -46.54 2.97 6.39
CA GLU A 60 -47.43 4.08 6.09
C GLU A 60 -46.92 5.41 6.66
N VAL A 61 -46.22 5.36 7.80
CA VAL A 61 -45.57 6.54 8.37
C VAL A 61 -44.41 7.01 7.48
N VAL A 62 -43.53 6.08 7.06
CA VAL A 62 -42.41 6.35 6.14
C VAL A 62 -42.92 6.87 4.79
N GLN A 63 -44.01 6.30 4.26
CA GLN A 63 -44.57 6.76 2.99
C GLN A 63 -45.13 8.18 3.08
N ARG A 64 -45.69 8.57 4.22
CA ARG A 64 -46.16 9.94 4.46
C ARG A 64 -45.02 10.94 4.67
N GLU A 65 -43.95 10.55 5.33
CA GLU A 65 -42.78 11.38 5.51
C GLU A 65 -41.97 11.60 4.22
N THR A 66 -42.01 10.63 3.30
CA THR A 66 -41.35 10.71 1.99
C THR A 66 -42.21 11.41 0.92
N GLU A 67 -43.53 11.59 1.13
CA GLU A 67 -44.35 12.38 0.22
C GLU A 67 -43.79 13.82 0.10
N SER A 68 -43.31 14.13 -1.11
CA SER A 68 -42.80 15.47 -1.37
C SER A 68 -43.94 16.51 -1.18
N ILE A 69 -43.54 17.76 -0.83
CA ILE A 69 -44.52 18.86 -0.77
C ILE A 69 -45.38 18.90 -2.04
N SER A 70 -44.90 18.30 -3.22
CA SER A 70 -45.60 18.29 -4.49
C SER A 70 -46.89 17.41 -4.46
N GLU A 71 -46.94 16.39 -3.70
CA GLU A 71 -48.00 15.41 -3.69
C GLU A 71 -49.07 15.68 -2.61
N LYS A 72 -48.80 16.60 -1.70
CA LYS A 72 -49.73 16.99 -0.63
C LYS A 72 -50.80 17.96 -1.16
N SER A 73 -52.01 17.76 -0.74
CA SER A 73 -53.19 18.57 -1.16
C SER A 73 -53.11 20.09 -0.85
N LEU A 74 -52.09 20.54 -0.09
CA LEU A 74 -51.84 21.95 0.25
C LEU A 74 -51.36 22.81 -0.94
N ARG A 75 -51.22 22.27 -2.14
CA ARG A 75 -50.59 22.91 -3.30
C ARG A 75 -51.50 23.73 -4.20
N GLY A 76 -52.77 23.73 -3.96
CA GLY A 76 -53.67 24.55 -4.77
C GLY A 76 -53.34 26.06 -4.72
N ASN A 77 -52.63 26.50 -3.70
CA ASN A 77 -52.27 27.90 -3.45
C ASN A 77 -50.78 28.17 -3.40
N ALA A 78 -49.90 27.25 -3.91
CA ALA A 78 -48.47 27.49 -3.88
C ALA A 78 -48.06 28.53 -4.94
N GLU A 79 -47.50 29.64 -4.50
CA GLU A 79 -46.79 30.58 -5.37
C GLU A 79 -45.48 29.98 -5.82
N LYS A 80 -45.24 29.90 -7.13
CA LYS A 80 -44.02 29.41 -7.74
C LYS A 80 -43.08 30.55 -7.98
N PHE A 81 -41.87 30.45 -7.42
CA PHE A 81 -40.79 31.37 -7.66
C PHE A 81 -39.68 30.66 -8.42
N GLU A 82 -39.04 31.36 -9.35
CA GLU A 82 -37.86 30.90 -10.04
C GLU A 82 -36.61 31.34 -9.24
N PHE A 83 -35.63 30.44 -9.13
CA PHE A 83 -34.35 30.80 -8.55
C PHE A 83 -33.62 31.82 -9.44
N GLN A 84 -33.16 32.91 -8.88
CA GLN A 84 -32.33 33.91 -9.55
C GLN A 84 -30.86 33.62 -9.21
N ALA A 85 -29.97 33.63 -10.22
CA ALA A 85 -28.55 33.42 -10.08
C ALA A 85 -27.74 34.69 -10.35
N GLU A 86 -26.84 35.04 -9.44
CA GLU A 86 -25.84 36.08 -9.66
C GLU A 86 -24.65 35.44 -10.39
N VAL A 87 -24.54 35.66 -11.71
CA VAL A 87 -23.60 34.99 -12.62
C VAL A 87 -22.15 35.22 -12.19
N SER A 88 -21.77 36.45 -11.84
CA SER A 88 -20.42 36.77 -11.38
C SER A 88 -20.01 35.95 -10.14
N ARG A 89 -20.94 35.80 -9.17
CA ARG A 89 -20.67 35.01 -7.97
C ARG A 89 -20.56 33.51 -8.24
N LEU A 90 -21.35 32.99 -9.19
CA LEU A 90 -21.19 31.60 -9.64
C LEU A 90 -19.84 31.37 -10.33
N MET A 91 -19.39 32.32 -11.13
CA MET A 91 -18.05 32.28 -11.73
C MET A 91 -16.95 32.27 -10.67
N ASP A 92 -17.08 33.13 -9.66
CA ASP A 92 -16.13 33.18 -8.53
C ASP A 92 -16.07 31.83 -7.79
N ILE A 93 -17.21 31.18 -7.57
CA ILE A 93 -17.26 29.86 -6.93
C ILE A 93 -16.58 28.80 -7.82
N ILE A 94 -16.83 28.84 -9.13
CA ILE A 94 -16.22 27.88 -10.06
C ILE A 94 -14.68 28.06 -10.11
N ILE A 95 -14.23 29.32 -10.17
CA ILE A 95 -12.81 29.66 -10.30
C ILE A 95 -12.06 29.43 -8.98
N ASN A 96 -12.65 29.81 -7.83
CA ASN A 96 -11.90 29.87 -6.57
C ASN A 96 -12.24 28.74 -5.59
N SER A 97 -13.29 27.95 -5.82
CA SER A 97 -13.74 26.96 -4.82
C SER A 97 -14.08 25.57 -5.38
N LEU A 98 -14.33 25.45 -6.67
CA LEU A 98 -14.73 24.17 -7.25
C LEU A 98 -13.55 23.22 -7.47
N TYR A 99 -12.40 23.77 -7.76
CA TYR A 99 -11.20 23.03 -8.13
C TYR A 99 -10.05 23.35 -7.17
N SER A 100 -9.46 22.32 -6.57
CA SER A 100 -8.33 22.44 -5.65
C SER A 100 -6.98 22.54 -6.37
N ASN A 101 -6.91 21.99 -7.59
CA ASN A 101 -5.68 21.98 -8.40
C ASN A 101 -5.90 22.72 -9.72
N LYS A 102 -5.04 23.71 -10.02
CA LYS A 102 -5.09 24.50 -11.28
C LYS A 102 -4.76 23.63 -12.52
N ASP A 103 -3.92 22.62 -12.40
CA ASP A 103 -3.48 21.73 -13.49
C ASP A 103 -4.62 21.12 -14.30
N ILE A 104 -5.79 20.98 -13.69
CA ILE A 104 -6.95 20.34 -14.33
C ILE A 104 -7.55 21.13 -15.50
N PHE A 105 -7.22 22.45 -15.63
CA PHE A 105 -7.73 23.22 -16.76
C PHE A 105 -7.39 22.57 -18.11
N LEU A 106 -6.16 22.06 -18.23
CA LEU A 106 -5.71 21.42 -19.47
C LEU A 106 -6.46 20.10 -19.71
N ARG A 107 -6.70 19.30 -18.66
CA ARG A 107 -7.52 18.08 -18.71
C ARG A 107 -8.93 18.38 -19.24
N GLU A 108 -9.58 19.41 -18.68
CA GLU A 108 -10.94 19.75 -19.06
C GLU A 108 -11.04 20.26 -20.51
N LEU A 109 -10.08 21.09 -20.95
CA LEU A 109 -10.07 21.59 -22.32
C LEU A 109 -9.77 20.47 -23.34
N ILE A 110 -8.82 19.59 -23.09
CA ILE A 110 -8.55 18.43 -23.93
C ILE A 110 -9.75 17.46 -23.94
N SER A 111 -10.44 17.27 -22.80
CA SER A 111 -11.64 16.44 -22.75
C SER A 111 -12.77 17.03 -23.60
N ASN A 112 -12.93 18.35 -23.59
CA ASN A 112 -13.92 19.04 -24.44
C ASN A 112 -13.55 18.93 -25.93
N ALA A 113 -12.29 19.08 -26.29
CA ALA A 113 -11.78 18.85 -27.62
C ALA A 113 -12.04 17.42 -28.10
N SER A 114 -11.76 16.42 -27.26
CA SER A 114 -12.06 15.01 -27.54
C SER A 114 -13.55 14.77 -27.77
N ASP A 115 -14.44 15.39 -26.98
CA ASP A 115 -15.88 15.31 -27.17
C ASP A 115 -16.33 15.93 -28.52
N ALA A 116 -15.72 17.07 -28.94
CA ALA A 116 -15.99 17.71 -30.21
C ALA A 116 -15.54 16.83 -31.40
N LEU A 117 -14.43 16.15 -31.26
CA LEU A 117 -13.92 15.18 -32.23
C LEU A 117 -14.79 13.93 -32.32
N ASP A 118 -15.22 13.39 -31.19
CA ASP A 118 -16.15 12.23 -31.15
C ASP A 118 -17.49 12.57 -31.79
N LYS A 119 -18.02 13.78 -31.60
CA LYS A 119 -19.28 14.22 -32.24
C LYS A 119 -19.16 14.24 -33.76
N ILE A 120 -18.13 14.86 -34.32
CA ILE A 120 -17.98 14.91 -35.79
C ILE A 120 -17.64 13.52 -36.35
N ARG A 121 -16.83 12.72 -35.63
CA ARG A 121 -16.57 11.33 -36.00
C ARG A 121 -17.86 10.51 -36.07
N PHE A 122 -18.76 10.68 -35.12
CA PHE A 122 -20.04 10.01 -35.13
C PHE A 122 -20.93 10.42 -36.30
N LEU A 123 -21.03 11.72 -36.59
CA LEU A 123 -21.74 12.23 -37.76
C LEU A 123 -21.17 11.70 -39.08
N SER A 124 -19.84 11.53 -39.15
CA SER A 124 -19.15 11.00 -40.33
C SER A 124 -19.47 9.52 -40.61
N LEU A 125 -19.98 8.79 -39.65
CA LEU A 125 -20.44 7.41 -39.87
C LEU A 125 -21.68 7.38 -40.80
N THR A 126 -22.48 8.43 -40.76
CA THR A 126 -23.68 8.56 -41.59
C THR A 126 -23.37 9.31 -42.88
N ASP A 127 -22.61 10.39 -42.80
CA ASP A 127 -22.20 11.25 -43.95
C ASP A 127 -20.70 11.58 -43.86
N LYS A 128 -19.91 10.97 -44.73
CA LYS A 128 -18.46 11.19 -44.81
C LYS A 128 -18.07 12.59 -45.28
N THR A 129 -18.98 13.31 -45.96
CA THR A 129 -18.69 14.65 -46.49
C THR A 129 -18.51 15.70 -45.40
N VAL A 130 -19.00 15.45 -44.18
CA VAL A 130 -18.89 16.35 -43.02
C VAL A 130 -17.43 16.54 -42.56
N LEU A 131 -16.53 15.59 -42.87
CA LEU A 131 -15.12 15.68 -42.54
C LEU A 131 -14.28 16.58 -43.45
N GLY A 132 -14.79 16.90 -44.64
CA GLY A 132 -14.00 17.61 -45.68
C GLY A 132 -12.98 16.69 -46.36
N GLU A 133 -12.05 17.27 -47.17
CA GLU A 133 -11.02 16.52 -47.88
C GLU A 133 -9.60 16.93 -47.44
N GLY A 134 -8.65 16.02 -47.60
CA GLY A 134 -7.25 16.31 -47.28
C GLY A 134 -6.98 16.44 -45.78
N ASP A 135 -6.26 17.48 -45.38
CA ASP A 135 -5.87 17.74 -43.98
C ASP A 135 -7.07 18.08 -43.08
N GLU A 136 -8.16 18.62 -43.65
CA GLU A 136 -9.39 18.88 -42.89
C GLU A 136 -10.09 17.62 -42.37
N SER A 137 -9.80 16.47 -43.00
CA SER A 137 -10.35 15.18 -42.56
C SER A 137 -9.65 14.59 -41.35
N LYS A 138 -8.50 15.11 -40.95
CA LYS A 138 -7.76 14.65 -39.75
C LYS A 138 -8.50 15.07 -38.48
N LEU A 139 -8.50 14.17 -37.52
CA LEU A 139 -9.11 14.37 -36.20
C LEU A 139 -8.02 14.37 -35.14
N ASP A 140 -7.57 15.54 -34.73
CA ASP A 140 -6.45 15.74 -33.83
C ASP A 140 -6.61 16.97 -32.95
N ILE A 141 -5.72 17.08 -31.94
CA ILE A 141 -5.63 18.18 -31.00
C ILE A 141 -4.20 18.75 -31.06
N HIS A 142 -4.08 20.04 -31.23
CA HIS A 142 -2.81 20.77 -31.31
C HIS A 142 -2.67 21.75 -30.16
N ILE A 143 -1.52 21.72 -29.48
CA ILE A 143 -1.18 22.61 -28.37
C ILE A 143 0.04 23.43 -28.80
N LYS A 144 -0.06 24.76 -28.75
CA LYS A 144 1.02 25.68 -29.09
C LYS A 144 1.20 26.73 -28.03
N LEU A 145 2.44 27.01 -27.66
CA LEU A 145 2.79 28.00 -26.65
C LEU A 145 3.58 29.16 -27.32
N ASP A 146 3.07 30.40 -27.17
CA ASP A 146 3.81 31.62 -27.40
C ASP A 146 4.37 32.13 -26.08
N LYS A 147 5.67 31.87 -25.85
CA LYS A 147 6.35 32.22 -24.58
C LYS A 147 6.50 33.73 -24.39
N GLU A 148 6.63 34.51 -25.48
CA GLU A 148 6.82 35.95 -25.38
C GLU A 148 5.52 36.65 -24.99
N LYS A 149 4.43 36.24 -25.61
CA LYS A 149 3.10 36.81 -25.34
C LYS A 149 2.37 36.14 -24.17
N LYS A 150 2.92 35.03 -23.64
CA LYS A 150 2.28 34.20 -22.62
C LYS A 150 0.88 33.70 -23.04
N ILE A 151 0.74 33.28 -24.30
CA ILE A 151 -0.50 32.77 -24.85
C ILE A 151 -0.34 31.27 -25.10
N LEU A 152 -1.19 30.50 -24.43
CA LEU A 152 -1.34 29.06 -24.70
C LEU A 152 -2.53 28.85 -25.61
N THR A 153 -2.31 28.19 -26.76
CA THR A 153 -3.33 27.88 -27.74
C THR A 153 -3.62 26.40 -27.78
N ILE A 154 -4.89 26.03 -27.71
CA ILE A 154 -5.38 24.65 -27.83
C ILE A 154 -6.37 24.64 -28.99
N ARG A 155 -6.09 23.85 -30.03
CA ARG A 155 -6.91 23.72 -31.23
C ARG A 155 -7.36 22.27 -31.41
N ASP A 156 -8.64 22.06 -31.69
CA ASP A 156 -9.21 20.80 -32.17
C ASP A 156 -9.78 20.95 -33.58
N THR A 157 -9.81 19.84 -34.30
CA THR A 157 -10.45 19.71 -35.62
C THR A 157 -11.85 19.08 -35.52
N GLY A 158 -12.53 19.29 -34.38
CA GLY A 158 -13.82 18.73 -34.04
C GLY A 158 -14.98 19.38 -34.80
N ILE A 159 -16.18 19.24 -34.29
CA ILE A 159 -17.42 19.70 -34.90
C ILE A 159 -17.49 21.24 -35.04
N GLY A 160 -16.81 21.98 -34.14
CA GLY A 160 -16.92 23.42 -34.05
C GLY A 160 -18.25 23.89 -33.45
N MET A 161 -18.44 25.21 -33.39
CA MET A 161 -19.65 25.83 -32.80
C MET A 161 -20.17 26.92 -33.78
N THR A 162 -21.49 26.96 -33.95
CA THR A 162 -22.18 28.09 -34.61
C THR A 162 -22.19 29.31 -33.69
N LYS A 163 -22.53 30.48 -34.21
CA LYS A 163 -22.75 31.67 -33.38
C LYS A 163 -23.74 31.44 -32.26
N GLU A 164 -24.84 30.73 -32.55
CA GLU A 164 -25.85 30.37 -31.54
C GLU A 164 -25.29 29.43 -30.48
N ASP A 165 -24.45 28.45 -30.87
CA ASP A 165 -23.82 27.53 -29.96
C ASP A 165 -22.84 28.24 -29.04
N LEU A 166 -22.01 29.17 -29.54
CA LEU A 166 -21.12 29.99 -28.73
C LEU A 166 -21.89 30.78 -27.65
N ILE A 167 -22.97 31.46 -28.04
CA ILE A 167 -23.81 32.22 -27.11
C ILE A 167 -24.50 31.28 -26.08
N LYS A 168 -24.99 30.12 -26.55
CA LYS A 168 -25.79 29.22 -25.73
C LYS A 168 -24.96 28.33 -24.79
N ASN A 169 -23.80 27.85 -25.27
CA ASN A 169 -23.00 26.86 -24.52
C ASN A 169 -21.87 27.52 -23.73
N LEU A 170 -21.26 28.61 -24.20
CA LEU A 170 -20.24 29.35 -23.45
C LEU A 170 -20.80 30.54 -22.69
N GLY A 171 -21.97 31.05 -23.07
CA GLY A 171 -22.63 32.18 -22.39
C GLY A 171 -23.61 31.73 -21.31
N THR A 172 -23.81 30.43 -21.07
CA THR A 172 -24.70 29.91 -20.02
C THR A 172 -23.99 28.89 -19.14
N ILE A 173 -23.81 29.21 -17.87
CA ILE A 173 -23.15 28.31 -16.89
C ILE A 173 -23.99 27.04 -16.70
N ALA A 174 -23.31 25.89 -16.49
CA ALA A 174 -23.88 24.56 -16.31
C ALA A 174 -24.76 24.09 -17.50
N LYS A 175 -24.49 24.60 -18.70
CA LYS A 175 -25.11 24.11 -19.91
C LYS A 175 -24.09 23.37 -20.77
N SER A 176 -24.41 22.15 -21.14
CA SER A 176 -23.52 21.31 -21.93
C SER A 176 -24.13 20.99 -23.30
N GLY A 177 -23.43 21.37 -24.35
CA GLY A 177 -23.74 20.95 -25.71
C GLY A 177 -23.57 19.43 -25.90
N THR A 178 -22.77 18.81 -25.07
CA THR A 178 -22.57 17.34 -25.04
C THR A 178 -23.79 16.62 -24.46
N SER A 179 -24.39 17.13 -23.38
CA SER A 179 -25.63 16.56 -22.83
C SER A 179 -26.80 16.69 -23.80
N ALA A 180 -26.95 17.85 -24.48
CA ALA A 180 -27.98 18.05 -25.49
C ALA A 180 -27.79 17.10 -26.70
N PHE A 181 -26.58 16.85 -27.13
CA PHE A 181 -26.26 15.90 -28.19
C PHE A 181 -26.59 14.45 -27.79
N LEU A 182 -26.31 14.04 -26.57
CA LEU A 182 -26.66 12.72 -26.02
C LEU A 182 -28.18 12.52 -25.95
N GLU A 183 -28.96 13.52 -25.52
CA GLU A 183 -30.42 13.45 -25.47
C GLU A 183 -31.02 13.26 -26.87
N GLN A 184 -30.46 13.91 -27.89
CA GLN A 184 -30.89 13.74 -29.27
C GLN A 184 -30.57 12.35 -29.84
N MET A 185 -29.49 11.71 -29.33
CA MET A 185 -28.98 10.45 -29.83
C MET A 185 -29.46 9.20 -29.08
N GLN A 186 -30.37 9.31 -28.08
CA GLN A 186 -30.85 8.21 -27.21
C GLN A 186 -31.38 6.96 -27.92
N LYS A 187 -31.21 6.84 -29.21
CA LYS A 187 -31.71 5.70 -30.03
C LYS A 187 -30.65 4.79 -30.66
N GLY A 188 -29.34 4.94 -30.41
CA GLY A 188 -28.47 3.97 -31.06
C GLY A 188 -26.97 4.15 -31.10
N GLY A 189 -26.31 4.82 -30.18
CA GLY A 189 -24.84 4.90 -30.21
C GLY A 189 -24.21 4.86 -28.83
N ASP A 190 -23.19 4.02 -28.68
CA ASP A 190 -22.33 3.98 -27.49
C ASP A 190 -21.28 5.11 -27.61
N LEU A 191 -21.68 6.33 -27.24
CA LEU A 191 -20.81 7.51 -27.25
C LEU A 191 -20.26 7.76 -25.84
N ASN A 192 -18.95 7.63 -25.71
CA ASN A 192 -18.21 7.86 -24.46
C ASN A 192 -17.91 9.36 -24.24
N LEU A 193 -18.93 10.21 -24.34
CA LEU A 193 -18.77 11.66 -24.16
C LEU A 193 -18.54 12.02 -22.70
N ILE A 194 -17.60 12.93 -22.43
CA ILE A 194 -17.02 13.22 -21.12
C ILE A 194 -17.67 14.47 -20.49
N GLY A 195 -17.88 15.54 -21.26
CA GLY A 195 -18.25 16.88 -20.81
C GLY A 195 -19.74 17.08 -20.52
N GLN A 196 -20.29 16.42 -19.51
CA GLN A 196 -21.74 16.43 -19.23
C GLN A 196 -22.20 17.56 -18.31
N PHE A 197 -21.35 18.14 -17.48
CA PHE A 197 -21.72 19.10 -16.43
C PHE A 197 -21.80 20.56 -16.91
N GLY A 198 -21.15 20.92 -18.03
CA GLY A 198 -21.18 22.27 -18.58
C GLY A 198 -20.44 23.33 -17.77
N VAL A 199 -19.50 22.93 -16.93
CA VAL A 199 -18.66 23.82 -16.10
C VAL A 199 -17.17 23.67 -16.39
N GLY A 200 -16.71 22.58 -17.01
CA GLY A 200 -15.30 22.28 -17.25
C GLY A 200 -14.58 23.34 -18.07
N PHE A 201 -15.24 23.97 -19.03
CA PHE A 201 -14.64 25.06 -19.81
C PHE A 201 -14.15 26.22 -18.94
N TYR A 202 -14.93 26.60 -17.91
CA TYR A 202 -14.58 27.76 -17.06
C TYR A 202 -13.36 27.52 -16.17
N SER A 203 -12.86 26.29 -16.09
CA SER A 203 -11.56 25.99 -15.46
C SER A 203 -10.39 26.73 -16.10
N VAL A 204 -10.54 27.19 -17.34
CA VAL A 204 -9.55 28.00 -18.03
C VAL A 204 -9.21 29.27 -17.24
N TYR A 205 -10.13 29.86 -16.51
CA TYR A 205 -9.94 31.06 -15.69
C TYR A 205 -9.16 30.81 -14.38
N LEU A 206 -8.83 29.57 -14.05
CA LEU A 206 -7.85 29.28 -13.00
C LEU A 206 -6.46 29.82 -13.37
N VAL A 207 -6.15 29.83 -14.69
CA VAL A 207 -4.83 30.19 -15.23
C VAL A 207 -4.86 31.38 -16.17
N ALA A 208 -6.04 31.85 -16.61
CA ALA A 208 -6.21 32.90 -17.61
C ALA A 208 -6.86 34.17 -17.04
N ASP A 209 -6.35 35.33 -17.45
CA ASP A 209 -7.02 36.60 -17.25
C ASP A 209 -8.01 36.92 -18.39
N TYR A 210 -7.75 36.40 -19.57
CA TYR A 210 -8.53 36.64 -20.76
C TYR A 210 -8.50 35.41 -21.67
N VAL A 211 -9.62 35.11 -22.29
CA VAL A 211 -9.79 33.93 -23.17
C VAL A 211 -10.50 34.32 -24.44
N GLU A 212 -9.93 33.92 -25.57
CA GLU A 212 -10.55 33.98 -26.90
C GLU A 212 -10.86 32.57 -27.39
N VAL A 213 -12.07 32.37 -27.93
CA VAL A 213 -12.46 31.09 -28.54
C VAL A 213 -12.84 31.36 -29.98
N VAL A 214 -11.97 30.96 -30.93
CA VAL A 214 -12.23 31.01 -32.36
C VAL A 214 -12.88 29.68 -32.75
N SER A 215 -14.05 29.72 -33.39
CA SER A 215 -14.74 28.47 -33.76
C SER A 215 -15.38 28.56 -35.15
N LYS A 216 -15.29 27.44 -35.88
CA LYS A 216 -15.86 27.27 -37.23
C LYS A 216 -16.63 25.95 -37.30
N HIS A 217 -17.96 26.05 -37.45
CA HIS A 217 -18.85 24.95 -37.76
C HIS A 217 -19.10 24.84 -39.27
N ASN A 218 -19.37 23.66 -39.81
CA ASN A 218 -19.63 23.46 -41.23
C ASN A 218 -20.77 24.33 -41.77
N ASP A 219 -21.81 24.50 -40.96
CA ASP A 219 -23.07 25.18 -41.36
C ASP A 219 -23.05 26.69 -41.10
N ASP A 220 -22.00 27.27 -40.57
CA ASP A 220 -21.91 28.69 -40.20
C ASP A 220 -20.53 29.27 -40.50
N LYS A 221 -20.40 30.58 -40.36
CA LYS A 221 -19.15 31.33 -40.53
C LYS A 221 -18.22 31.12 -39.34
N GLN A 222 -16.99 31.59 -39.42
CA GLN A 222 -16.06 31.64 -38.32
C GLN A 222 -16.40 32.80 -37.36
N TYR A 223 -16.42 32.54 -36.05
CA TYR A 223 -16.70 33.51 -34.98
C TYR A 223 -15.67 33.45 -33.90
N ILE A 224 -15.44 34.61 -33.28
CA ILE A 224 -14.63 34.78 -32.07
C ILE A 224 -15.58 35.05 -30.92
N TRP A 225 -15.48 34.27 -29.84
CA TRP A 225 -16.05 34.52 -28.53
C TRP A 225 -14.93 34.97 -27.61
N GLU A 226 -15.14 36.01 -26.81
CA GLU A 226 -14.13 36.50 -25.87
C GLU A 226 -14.73 36.90 -24.52
N SER A 227 -13.96 36.69 -23.41
CA SER A 227 -14.40 37.09 -22.08
C SER A 227 -13.25 37.16 -21.08
N LYS A 228 -13.40 38.04 -20.05
CA LYS A 228 -12.50 38.20 -18.89
C LYS A 228 -13.06 37.59 -17.60
N ALA A 229 -14.12 36.80 -17.70
CA ALA A 229 -14.86 36.26 -16.55
C ALA A 229 -15.51 37.34 -15.62
N ASP A 230 -15.73 38.54 -16.12
CA ASP A 230 -16.38 39.64 -15.40
C ASP A 230 -17.91 39.59 -15.47
N GLY A 231 -18.47 38.51 -15.98
CA GLY A 231 -19.90 38.32 -16.23
C GLY A 231 -20.36 38.75 -17.62
N ASN A 232 -19.46 39.27 -18.46
CA ASN A 232 -19.71 39.69 -19.83
C ASN A 232 -18.89 38.88 -20.82
N PHE A 233 -19.43 38.74 -22.03
CA PHE A 233 -18.72 38.16 -23.17
C PHE A 233 -19.14 38.88 -24.46
N ALA A 234 -18.27 38.81 -25.48
CA ALA A 234 -18.57 39.31 -26.83
C ALA A 234 -18.50 38.19 -27.84
N VAL A 235 -19.27 38.30 -28.93
CA VAL A 235 -19.18 37.39 -30.07
C VAL A 235 -19.10 38.23 -31.35
N ILE A 236 -18.05 38.01 -32.15
CA ILE A 236 -17.73 38.81 -33.34
C ILE A 236 -17.54 37.82 -34.52
N GLU A 237 -17.98 38.21 -35.73
CA GLU A 237 -17.66 37.49 -36.97
C GLU A 237 -16.16 37.68 -37.29
N ASP A 238 -15.45 36.58 -37.44
CA ASP A 238 -14.02 36.62 -37.68
C ASP A 238 -13.74 36.77 -39.20
N THR A 239 -13.20 37.91 -39.52
CA THR A 239 -12.82 38.27 -40.91
C THR A 239 -11.32 38.48 -41.07
N GLU A 240 -10.55 38.42 -39.99
CA GLU A 240 -9.14 38.79 -39.96
C GLU A 240 -8.18 37.61 -39.76
N ASN A 241 -8.61 36.61 -38.97
CA ASN A 241 -7.78 35.42 -38.70
C ASN A 241 -7.79 34.42 -39.89
N GLU A 242 -6.78 33.59 -39.93
CA GLU A 242 -6.74 32.48 -40.91
C GLU A 242 -7.95 31.52 -40.70
N PRO A 243 -8.54 31.03 -41.80
CA PRO A 243 -9.65 30.10 -41.71
C PRO A 243 -9.26 28.80 -41.02
N LEU A 244 -9.99 28.41 -39.99
CA LEU A 244 -9.76 27.16 -39.29
C LEU A 244 -10.15 25.91 -40.13
N GLY A 245 -10.91 26.07 -41.21
CA GLY A 245 -11.59 24.99 -41.92
C GLY A 245 -12.77 24.47 -41.09
N ARG A 246 -12.52 23.71 -40.07
CA ARG A 246 -13.49 23.22 -39.08
C ARG A 246 -12.82 23.06 -37.74
N GLY A 247 -13.55 23.26 -36.63
CA GLY A 247 -13.11 23.00 -35.27
C GLY A 247 -13.12 24.22 -34.37
N THR A 248 -12.38 24.16 -33.27
CA THR A 248 -12.31 25.23 -32.28
C THR A 248 -10.85 25.46 -31.86
N GLU A 249 -10.47 26.72 -31.71
CA GLU A 249 -9.18 27.15 -31.20
C GLU A 249 -9.40 28.04 -29.97
N ILE A 250 -8.82 27.65 -28.82
CA ILE A 250 -8.90 28.40 -27.57
C ILE A 250 -7.55 29.05 -27.32
N ARG A 251 -7.51 30.38 -27.26
CA ARG A 251 -6.34 31.19 -26.92
C ARG A 251 -6.44 31.68 -25.50
N ILE A 252 -5.49 31.30 -24.67
CA ILE A 252 -5.46 31.46 -23.23
C ILE A 252 -4.36 32.46 -22.88
N HIS A 253 -4.73 33.67 -22.44
CA HIS A 253 -3.80 34.67 -21.95
C HIS A 253 -3.49 34.38 -20.48
N LEU A 254 -2.31 33.81 -20.22
CA LEU A 254 -1.92 33.32 -18.92
C LEU A 254 -1.69 34.45 -17.91
N LYS A 255 -2.19 34.25 -16.69
CA LYS A 255 -1.91 35.11 -15.53
C LYS A 255 -0.43 35.12 -15.19
N GLU A 256 0.06 36.18 -14.57
CA GLU A 256 1.44 36.26 -14.06
C GLU A 256 1.75 35.10 -13.08
N GLU A 257 0.83 34.78 -12.21
CA GLU A 257 0.94 33.69 -11.23
C GLU A 257 0.83 32.26 -11.83
N ALA A 258 0.51 32.15 -13.11
CA ALA A 258 0.38 30.92 -13.87
C ALA A 258 1.53 30.72 -14.90
N SER A 259 2.66 31.40 -14.68
CA SER A 259 3.82 31.37 -15.57
C SER A 259 4.46 29.98 -15.70
N GLU A 260 4.22 29.06 -14.78
CA GLU A 260 4.65 27.64 -14.89
C GLU A 260 4.06 26.95 -16.13
N TYR A 261 2.85 27.29 -16.55
CA TYR A 261 2.20 26.74 -17.74
C TYR A 261 2.73 27.34 -19.06
N ALA A 262 3.59 28.35 -18.98
CA ALA A 262 4.36 28.87 -20.11
C ALA A 262 5.66 28.06 -20.36
N GLN A 263 5.71 26.81 -19.94
CA GLN A 263 6.83 25.87 -20.15
C GLN A 263 6.36 24.61 -20.88
N GLU A 264 7.07 24.25 -21.96
CA GLU A 264 6.75 23.06 -22.76
C GLU A 264 6.79 21.77 -21.95
N ASP A 265 7.78 21.65 -21.04
CA ASP A 265 7.94 20.45 -20.20
C ASP A 265 6.77 20.26 -19.23
N LYS A 266 6.26 21.36 -18.66
CA LYS A 266 5.06 21.32 -17.81
C LYS A 266 3.83 20.87 -18.58
N LEU A 267 3.63 21.39 -19.79
CA LEU A 267 2.51 20.99 -20.64
C LEU A 267 2.62 19.50 -21.04
N ARG A 268 3.83 19.06 -21.38
CA ARG A 268 4.12 17.66 -21.71
C ARG A 268 3.80 16.73 -20.53
N GLU A 269 4.22 17.11 -19.33
CA GLU A 269 3.91 16.37 -18.11
C GLU A 269 2.39 16.27 -17.86
N LEU A 270 1.67 17.39 -18.00
CA LEU A 270 0.23 17.43 -17.75
C LEU A 270 -0.55 16.59 -18.77
N VAL A 271 -0.20 16.66 -20.06
CA VAL A 271 -0.85 15.81 -21.07
C VAL A 271 -0.61 14.34 -20.78
N LYS A 272 0.63 13.95 -20.45
CA LYS A 272 0.98 12.57 -20.08
C LYS A 272 0.29 12.12 -18.78
N LYS A 273 0.06 13.02 -17.84
CA LYS A 273 -0.63 12.70 -16.60
C LYS A 273 -2.13 12.49 -16.77
N TYR A 274 -2.79 13.42 -17.45
CA TYR A 274 -4.25 13.50 -17.47
C TYR A 274 -4.92 12.99 -18.75
N SER A 275 -4.22 13.04 -19.89
CA SER A 275 -4.81 12.84 -21.22
C SER A 275 -4.08 11.83 -22.10
N GLU A 276 -3.13 11.05 -21.54
CA GLU A 276 -2.31 10.05 -22.25
C GLU A 276 -3.13 9.07 -23.10
N PHE A 277 -4.34 8.73 -22.65
CA PHE A 277 -5.17 7.70 -23.27
C PHE A 277 -6.39 8.23 -24.02
N ILE A 278 -6.42 9.51 -24.32
CA ILE A 278 -7.42 10.08 -25.23
C ILE A 278 -7.28 9.44 -26.60
N ASN A 279 -8.43 9.22 -27.29
CA ASN A 279 -8.45 8.48 -28.57
C ASN A 279 -7.82 9.21 -29.75
N PHE A 280 -7.69 10.52 -29.64
CA PHE A 280 -7.23 11.37 -30.70
C PHE A 280 -5.79 11.79 -30.46
N PRO A 281 -4.95 11.92 -31.52
CA PRO A 281 -3.58 12.38 -31.36
C PRO A 281 -3.54 13.78 -30.75
N ILE A 282 -2.64 13.98 -29.80
CA ILE A 282 -2.38 15.27 -29.14
C ILE A 282 -0.96 15.67 -29.47
N TYR A 283 -0.83 16.78 -30.21
CA TYR A 283 0.46 17.31 -30.64
C TYR A 283 0.84 18.55 -29.83
N LEU A 284 2.09 18.65 -29.43
CA LEU A 284 2.68 19.84 -28.83
C LEU A 284 3.70 20.44 -29.80
N TRP A 285 3.58 21.73 -30.09
CA TRP A 285 4.62 22.48 -30.84
C TRP A 285 5.81 22.70 -29.92
N SER A 286 6.90 21.99 -30.16
CA SER A 286 8.08 22.00 -29.29
C SER A 286 9.35 22.14 -30.05
N SER A 287 10.37 22.74 -29.42
CA SER A 287 11.72 22.83 -29.95
C SER A 287 12.54 21.61 -29.56
N LYS A 288 13.24 21.03 -30.51
CA LYS A 288 14.24 19.98 -30.32
C LYS A 288 15.60 20.44 -30.74
N GLU A 289 16.60 20.33 -29.89
CA GLU A 289 18.00 20.46 -30.29
C GLU A 289 18.40 19.21 -31.06
N VAL A 290 18.76 19.39 -32.34
CA VAL A 290 19.25 18.31 -33.18
C VAL A 290 20.71 18.59 -33.47
N ASP A 291 21.55 17.62 -33.19
CA ASP A 291 22.96 17.69 -33.54
C ASP A 291 23.11 17.54 -35.06
N VAL A 292 23.45 18.61 -35.75
CA VAL A 292 23.68 18.61 -37.19
C VAL A 292 25.18 18.57 -37.42
N GLU A 293 25.65 17.57 -38.11
CA GLU A 293 27.03 17.49 -38.56
C GLU A 293 27.23 18.39 -39.79
N VAL A 294 27.92 19.50 -39.60
CA VAL A 294 28.27 20.41 -40.72
C VAL A 294 29.74 20.15 -41.10
N PRO A 295 30.04 19.98 -42.42
CA PRO A 295 31.42 19.91 -42.87
C PRO A 295 32.17 21.21 -42.54
N VAL A 296 33.36 21.08 -41.94
CA VAL A 296 34.20 22.25 -41.67
C VAL A 296 34.87 22.67 -42.95
N ASP A 297 34.59 23.90 -43.46
CA ASP A 297 35.33 24.52 -44.54
C ASP A 297 36.77 24.84 -44.07
N GLU A 298 37.78 24.44 -44.84
CA GLU A 298 39.25 24.52 -44.51
C GLU A 298 39.77 25.96 -44.32
N ASP A 299 38.95 26.99 -44.44
CA ASP A 299 39.38 28.41 -44.42
C ASP A 299 39.34 29.07 -43.02
N GLU A 300 38.91 28.41 -41.94
CA GLU A 300 38.80 29.04 -40.61
C GLU A 300 39.96 28.69 -39.63
N GLU A 301 40.99 27.95 -40.03
CA GLU A 301 42.13 27.61 -39.16
C GLU A 301 43.25 28.66 -39.09
N ALA A 302 43.07 29.88 -39.65
CA ALA A 302 44.20 30.84 -39.78
C ALA A 302 44.35 31.89 -38.67
N ASP A 303 43.54 31.93 -37.63
CA ASP A 303 43.68 32.93 -36.58
C ASP A 303 43.40 32.41 -35.16
N LYS A 304 44.39 31.67 -34.58
CA LYS A 304 44.58 31.60 -33.11
C LYS A 304 45.80 30.75 -32.75
N GLU A 305 46.97 31.31 -32.98
CA GLU A 305 48.17 30.91 -32.19
C GLU A 305 48.33 31.86 -31.00
N THR A 306 48.29 31.35 -29.80
CA THR A 306 49.12 31.75 -28.67
C THR A 306 49.16 30.65 -27.62
N PRO A 307 50.34 30.46 -26.95
CA PRO A 307 50.71 29.19 -26.33
C PRO A 307 50.52 29.25 -24.81
N SER A 308 50.29 28.09 -24.16
CA SER A 308 50.78 27.81 -22.80
C SER A 308 50.76 26.30 -22.53
N ASP A 309 51.95 25.76 -22.57
CA ASP A 309 52.64 24.91 -21.60
C ASP A 309 51.81 24.17 -20.56
N SER A 310 51.76 22.81 -20.65
CA SER A 310 52.10 21.85 -19.57
C SER A 310 51.94 20.42 -20.08
N THR A 311 53.09 19.75 -20.01
CA THR A 311 53.38 18.31 -20.06
C THR A 311 52.37 17.40 -19.42
N GLU A 312 52.01 16.29 -20.14
CA GLU A 312 52.01 14.92 -19.61
C GLU A 312 52.02 13.91 -20.77
N GLU A 313 52.94 12.97 -20.66
CA GLU A 313 53.22 11.90 -21.60
C GLU A 313 52.16 10.82 -21.53
N GLU A 314 51.61 10.34 -22.68
CA GLU A 314 51.11 8.97 -22.84
C GLU A 314 51.47 8.41 -24.22
N GLU A 315 51.85 7.14 -24.17
CA GLU A 315 52.48 6.33 -25.23
C GLU A 315 51.58 6.12 -26.44
N ILE A 316 52.16 6.32 -27.59
CA ILE A 316 51.57 6.01 -28.93
C ILE A 316 51.86 4.54 -29.21
N VAL A 317 50.81 3.77 -29.47
CA VAL A 317 50.88 2.48 -30.17
C VAL A 317 50.34 2.74 -31.60
N GLU A 318 51.23 2.65 -32.55
CA GLU A 318 50.93 2.70 -33.99
C GLU A 318 50.32 1.36 -34.41
N ASP A 319 49.10 1.42 -34.93
CA ASP A 319 48.60 0.41 -35.88
C ASP A 319 48.17 1.12 -37.18
N GLU A 320 48.98 0.89 -38.21
CA GLU A 320 48.69 1.32 -39.57
C GLU A 320 47.63 0.40 -40.20
N GLU A 321 46.41 0.93 -40.41
CA GLU A 321 45.50 0.45 -41.45
C GLU A 321 44.89 1.64 -42.17
N ASP A 322 44.98 1.57 -43.55
CA ASP A 322 44.46 2.54 -44.50
C ASP A 322 42.95 2.82 -44.29
N GLU A 323 42.59 3.93 -43.67
CA GLU A 323 41.23 4.48 -43.73
C GLU A 323 41.19 5.76 -44.57
N GLU A 324 40.31 5.74 -45.58
CA GLU A 324 39.91 6.91 -46.39
C GLU A 324 39.55 8.07 -45.44
N LYS A 325 40.16 9.23 -45.64
CA LYS A 325 39.91 10.48 -44.90
C LYS A 325 38.43 10.88 -45.02
N LYS A 326 37.66 10.56 -43.97
CA LYS A 326 36.34 11.15 -43.80
C LYS A 326 36.49 12.66 -43.51
N PRO A 327 35.65 13.54 -44.10
CA PRO A 327 35.69 14.97 -43.80
C PRO A 327 35.44 15.19 -42.32
N LYS A 328 36.25 16.04 -41.69
CA LYS A 328 36.02 16.46 -40.28
C LYS A 328 34.69 17.19 -40.23
N THR A 329 33.71 16.63 -39.54
CA THR A 329 32.41 17.25 -39.29
C THR A 329 32.41 17.89 -37.88
N LYS A 330 31.90 19.12 -37.80
CA LYS A 330 31.65 19.80 -36.52
C LYS A 330 30.17 19.67 -36.18
N THR A 331 29.87 19.10 -35.03
CA THR A 331 28.50 19.00 -34.55
C THR A 331 28.02 20.37 -34.07
N ILE A 332 27.04 20.94 -34.75
CA ILE A 332 26.39 22.17 -34.33
C ILE A 332 24.99 21.83 -33.87
N LYS A 333 24.62 22.26 -32.68
CA LYS A 333 23.25 22.13 -32.17
C LYS A 333 22.35 23.12 -32.87
N GLU A 334 21.43 22.64 -33.68
CA GLU A 334 20.40 23.45 -34.34
C GLU A 334 19.05 23.19 -33.67
N THR A 335 18.35 24.26 -33.29
CA THR A 335 17.00 24.14 -32.71
C THR A 335 16.00 24.00 -33.86
N LYS A 336 15.35 22.82 -33.95
CA LYS A 336 14.27 22.58 -34.92
C LYS A 336 12.94 22.54 -34.19
N TRP A 337 11.94 23.19 -34.74
CA TRP A 337 10.57 23.21 -34.25
C TRP A 337 9.75 22.17 -35.01
N ASP A 338 9.02 21.33 -34.29
CA ASP A 338 8.16 20.29 -34.87
C ASP A 338 7.00 19.95 -33.94
N TRP A 339 5.99 19.30 -34.52
CA TRP A 339 4.87 18.78 -33.78
C TRP A 339 5.24 17.43 -33.11
N GLU A 340 5.34 17.42 -31.78
CA GLU A 340 5.60 16.24 -30.98
C GLU A 340 4.29 15.54 -30.56
N LEU A 341 4.12 14.26 -30.93
CA LEU A 341 2.99 13.45 -30.47
C LEU A 341 3.20 13.06 -28.99
N LEU A 342 2.28 13.44 -28.12
CA LEU A 342 2.41 13.22 -26.67
C LEU A 342 1.73 11.95 -26.16
N ASN A 343 0.71 11.44 -26.85
CA ASN A 343 -0.12 10.30 -26.42
C ASN A 343 0.00 9.11 -27.37
N ASP A 344 1.21 8.61 -27.59
CA ASP A 344 1.51 7.44 -28.42
C ASP A 344 1.17 6.10 -27.74
N VAL A 345 0.97 6.08 -26.43
CA VAL A 345 0.69 4.88 -25.65
C VAL A 345 -0.75 4.42 -25.85
N LYS A 346 -0.92 3.21 -26.35
CA LYS A 346 -2.25 2.65 -26.58
C LYS A 346 -2.90 2.19 -25.27
N ALA A 347 -4.20 2.45 -25.12
CA ALA A 347 -5.02 1.97 -24.02
C ALA A 347 -5.23 0.44 -24.13
N VAL A 348 -4.29 -0.33 -23.60
CA VAL A 348 -4.24 -1.79 -23.70
C VAL A 348 -5.49 -2.44 -23.11
N TRP A 349 -6.05 -1.87 -22.02
CA TRP A 349 -7.21 -2.42 -21.30
C TRP A 349 -8.53 -2.35 -22.08
N LEU A 350 -8.59 -1.58 -23.16
CA LEU A 350 -9.77 -1.50 -24.02
C LEU A 350 -9.85 -2.63 -25.05
N ARG A 351 -8.71 -3.27 -25.34
CA ARG A 351 -8.61 -4.36 -26.30
C ARG A 351 -9.02 -5.68 -25.66
N ASN A 352 -9.38 -6.65 -26.49
CA ASN A 352 -9.60 -8.00 -25.96
C ASN A 352 -8.27 -8.55 -25.39
N PRO A 353 -8.26 -9.14 -24.18
CA PRO A 353 -7.05 -9.72 -23.60
C PRO A 353 -6.30 -10.73 -24.48
N LYS A 354 -7.02 -11.37 -25.42
CA LYS A 354 -6.43 -12.35 -26.36
C LYS A 354 -5.65 -11.70 -27.51
N ASP A 355 -5.94 -10.43 -27.78
CA ASP A 355 -5.37 -9.68 -28.90
C ASP A 355 -4.18 -8.82 -28.49
N VAL A 356 -3.78 -8.86 -27.21
CA VAL A 356 -2.66 -8.11 -26.65
C VAL A 356 -1.49 -9.07 -26.38
N THR A 357 -0.32 -8.75 -26.90
CA THR A 357 0.88 -9.59 -26.73
C THR A 357 1.54 -9.38 -25.37
N PRO A 358 2.33 -10.33 -24.86
CA PRO A 358 3.08 -10.17 -23.62
C PRO A 358 4.02 -8.95 -23.64
N GLU A 359 4.65 -8.67 -24.79
CA GLU A 359 5.56 -7.55 -24.97
C GLU A 359 4.83 -6.19 -24.88
N GLU A 360 3.56 -6.12 -25.32
CA GLU A 360 2.72 -4.94 -25.14
C GLU A 360 2.36 -4.71 -23.67
N TYR A 361 2.10 -5.80 -22.89
CA TYR A 361 1.91 -5.69 -21.44
C TYR A 361 3.18 -5.25 -20.71
N ASP A 362 4.35 -5.74 -21.13
CA ASP A 362 5.63 -5.35 -20.54
C ASP A 362 5.91 -3.85 -20.77
N LYS A 363 5.78 -3.38 -22.02
CA LYS A 363 5.92 -1.95 -22.36
C LYS A 363 4.92 -1.09 -21.58
N PHE A 364 3.69 -1.53 -21.49
CA PHE A 364 2.65 -0.83 -20.76
C PHE A 364 2.94 -0.76 -19.24
N TYR A 365 3.46 -1.83 -18.66
CA TYR A 365 3.90 -1.87 -17.26
C TYR A 365 4.99 -0.82 -17.00
N HIS A 366 6.01 -0.73 -17.85
CA HIS A 366 7.10 0.24 -17.70
C HIS A 366 6.60 1.68 -17.78
N SER A 367 5.72 1.98 -18.74
CA SER A 367 5.09 3.31 -18.85
C SER A 367 4.27 3.65 -17.60
N LEU A 368 3.48 2.71 -17.10
CA LEU A 368 2.64 2.90 -15.92
C LEU A 368 3.43 3.06 -14.64
N ALA A 369 4.47 2.24 -14.47
CA ALA A 369 5.27 2.17 -13.25
C ALA A 369 6.27 3.32 -13.13
N LYS A 370 6.52 4.08 -14.21
CA LYS A 370 7.63 5.04 -14.34
C LYS A 370 8.97 4.40 -13.93
N ASP A 371 9.08 3.10 -14.17
CA ASP A 371 10.21 2.30 -13.77
C ASP A 371 11.16 2.17 -14.98
N PHE A 372 12.34 2.73 -14.84
CA PHE A 372 13.39 2.66 -15.86
C PHE A 372 14.15 1.32 -15.84
N SER A 373 13.78 0.40 -14.94
CA SER A 373 14.35 -0.94 -14.93
C SER A 373 13.89 -1.74 -16.16
N THR A 374 14.73 -2.65 -16.59
CA THR A 374 14.39 -3.57 -17.70
C THR A 374 13.64 -4.81 -17.20
N GLU A 375 13.29 -4.88 -15.90
CA GLU A 375 12.67 -6.05 -15.29
C GLU A 375 11.18 -6.14 -15.62
N LYS A 376 10.76 -7.29 -16.11
CA LYS A 376 9.36 -7.58 -16.43
C LYS A 376 8.52 -7.77 -15.18
N PRO A 377 7.20 -7.46 -15.21
CA PRO A 377 6.30 -7.76 -14.11
C PRO A 377 6.22 -9.29 -13.88
N MET A 378 6.13 -9.69 -12.62
CA MET A 378 6.00 -11.12 -12.28
C MET A 378 4.75 -11.75 -12.91
N SER A 379 3.64 -11.03 -12.91
CA SER A 379 2.37 -11.49 -13.48
C SER A 379 1.45 -10.31 -13.73
N TRP A 380 0.49 -10.52 -14.62
CA TRP A 380 -0.57 -9.54 -14.87
C TRP A 380 -1.94 -10.21 -15.02
N THR A 381 -2.99 -9.43 -14.84
CA THR A 381 -4.34 -9.85 -15.17
C THR A 381 -5.09 -8.73 -15.84
N HIS A 382 -5.64 -9.02 -17.01
CA HIS A 382 -6.49 -8.12 -17.78
C HIS A 382 -7.90 -8.69 -17.83
N PHE A 383 -8.90 -7.91 -17.44
CA PHE A 383 -10.28 -8.39 -17.42
C PHE A 383 -11.28 -7.24 -17.55
N ASN A 384 -12.44 -7.58 -18.11
CA ASN A 384 -13.62 -6.74 -18.14
C ASN A 384 -14.61 -7.25 -17.10
N ALA A 385 -15.23 -6.35 -16.38
CA ALA A 385 -16.23 -6.64 -15.38
C ALA A 385 -17.57 -6.03 -15.80
N GLU A 386 -18.54 -6.88 -16.05
CA GLU A 386 -19.91 -6.53 -16.42
C GLU A 386 -20.86 -6.72 -15.23
N GLY A 387 -21.98 -6.01 -15.22
CA GLY A 387 -23.03 -6.06 -14.20
C GLY A 387 -23.48 -4.68 -13.77
N ASP A 388 -23.90 -4.52 -12.51
CA ASP A 388 -24.36 -3.21 -11.96
C ASP A 388 -23.31 -2.10 -12.07
N VAL A 389 -22.04 -2.49 -12.12
CA VAL A 389 -20.90 -1.59 -12.36
C VAL A 389 -20.03 -2.22 -13.44
N GLU A 390 -19.85 -1.49 -14.52
CA GLU A 390 -19.00 -1.89 -15.63
C GLU A 390 -17.65 -1.19 -15.53
N PHE A 391 -16.58 -1.98 -15.60
CA PHE A 391 -15.22 -1.45 -15.63
C PHE A 391 -14.24 -2.44 -16.27
N LYS A 392 -13.16 -1.91 -16.78
CA LYS A 392 -12.03 -2.63 -17.36
C LYS A 392 -10.82 -2.42 -16.46
N ALA A 393 -10.00 -3.43 -16.30
CA ALA A 393 -8.82 -3.30 -15.44
C ALA A 393 -7.66 -4.16 -15.93
N VAL A 394 -6.46 -3.62 -15.78
CA VAL A 394 -5.20 -4.37 -15.90
C VAL A 394 -4.44 -4.19 -14.60
N LEU A 395 -4.10 -5.29 -13.95
CA LEU A 395 -3.32 -5.33 -12.72
C LEU A 395 -2.00 -6.04 -12.96
N PHE A 396 -0.92 -5.52 -12.37
CA PHE A 396 0.42 -6.09 -12.43
C PHE A 396 0.96 -6.37 -11.04
N ILE A 397 1.74 -7.45 -10.92
CA ILE A 397 2.61 -7.71 -9.76
C ILE A 397 4.01 -7.28 -10.16
N PRO A 398 4.63 -6.31 -9.47
CA PRO A 398 5.99 -5.88 -9.77
C PRO A 398 7.01 -7.00 -9.50
N PRO A 399 8.23 -6.94 -10.07
CA PRO A 399 9.28 -7.94 -9.87
C PRO A 399 9.82 -7.95 -8.44
N THR A 400 9.86 -6.79 -7.79
CA THR A 400 10.36 -6.57 -6.43
C THR A 400 9.37 -5.75 -5.62
N ALA A 401 9.39 -5.92 -4.30
CA ALA A 401 8.57 -5.13 -3.41
C ALA A 401 9.07 -3.66 -3.36
N PRO A 402 8.18 -2.66 -3.38
CA PRO A 402 8.55 -1.28 -3.10
C PRO A 402 9.28 -1.18 -1.75
N TYR A 403 10.31 -0.35 -1.69
CA TYR A 403 11.17 -0.23 -0.50
C TYR A 403 10.39 0.16 0.76
N ASP A 404 9.42 1.03 0.60
CA ASP A 404 8.57 1.60 1.65
C ASP A 404 7.33 0.75 2.00
N LEU A 405 7.10 -0.38 1.31
CA LEU A 405 5.89 -1.20 1.43
C LEU A 405 5.51 -1.52 2.89
N PHE A 406 6.51 -1.77 3.76
CA PHE A 406 6.30 -2.13 5.15
C PHE A 406 6.71 -1.05 6.15
N GLU A 407 7.44 0.00 5.73
CA GLU A 407 7.84 1.11 6.58
C GLU A 407 6.67 2.06 6.85
N ASN A 408 5.91 2.38 5.81
CA ASN A 408 4.75 3.27 5.86
C ASN A 408 3.44 2.53 5.55
N TYR A 409 3.27 1.31 6.05
CA TYR A 409 2.19 0.40 5.65
C TYR A 409 0.80 1.03 5.65
N TYR A 410 0.44 1.84 6.65
CA TYR A 410 -0.88 2.47 6.74
C TYR A 410 -1.02 3.73 5.89
N SER A 411 0.07 4.41 5.57
CA SER A 411 0.07 5.60 4.71
C SER A 411 0.20 5.23 3.23
N ASN A 412 0.74 4.04 2.93
CA ASN A 412 0.97 3.59 1.56
C ASN A 412 -0.34 3.36 0.81
N THR A 413 -0.48 4.00 -0.33
CA THR A 413 -1.59 3.81 -1.28
C THR A 413 -1.17 2.87 -2.40
N ALA A 414 -2.12 2.08 -2.89
CA ALA A 414 -1.87 1.26 -4.07
C ALA A 414 -1.66 2.16 -5.30
N MET A 415 -0.64 1.88 -6.10
CA MET A 415 -0.40 2.58 -7.37
C MET A 415 -1.41 2.15 -8.45
N LEU A 416 -2.70 2.33 -8.13
CA LEU A 416 -3.79 2.11 -9.08
C LEU A 416 -4.28 3.45 -9.60
N LYS A 417 -4.14 3.66 -10.90
CA LYS A 417 -4.71 4.81 -11.58
C LYS A 417 -6.18 4.53 -11.89
N LEU A 418 -7.05 5.42 -11.43
CA LEU A 418 -8.48 5.37 -11.74
C LEU A 418 -8.78 6.30 -12.92
N TYR A 419 -9.42 5.74 -13.91
CA TYR A 419 -9.94 6.45 -15.08
C TYR A 419 -11.47 6.33 -15.13
N VAL A 420 -12.11 7.34 -15.64
CA VAL A 420 -13.50 7.30 -16.05
C VAL A 420 -13.58 7.76 -17.49
N ARG A 421 -14.01 6.86 -18.37
CA ARG A 421 -14.04 7.09 -19.82
C ARG A 421 -12.69 7.55 -20.36
N ARG A 422 -11.58 6.90 -19.90
CA ARG A 422 -10.20 7.18 -20.28
C ARG A 422 -9.62 8.51 -19.81
N VAL A 423 -10.36 9.29 -19.05
CA VAL A 423 -9.88 10.50 -18.38
C VAL A 423 -9.37 10.13 -17.01
N PHE A 424 -8.14 10.54 -16.70
CA PHE A 424 -7.54 10.32 -15.40
C PHE A 424 -8.31 11.07 -14.31
N ILE A 425 -8.64 10.35 -13.23
CA ILE A 425 -9.35 10.90 -12.07
C ILE A 425 -8.41 11.01 -10.87
N SER A 426 -7.75 9.91 -10.49
CA SER A 426 -6.87 9.88 -9.33
C SER A 426 -5.94 8.66 -9.37
N ASP A 427 -4.75 8.81 -8.80
CA ASP A 427 -3.80 7.73 -8.50
C ASP A 427 -3.65 7.49 -6.99
N GLU A 428 -4.25 8.34 -6.15
CA GLU A 428 -4.26 8.25 -4.69
C GLU A 428 -5.64 7.81 -4.20
N PHE A 429 -6.01 6.55 -4.47
CA PHE A 429 -7.34 6.08 -4.10
C PHE A 429 -7.30 4.83 -3.20
N ASP A 430 -7.27 5.07 -1.89
CA ASP A 430 -7.16 4.04 -0.84
C ASP A 430 -8.31 3.02 -0.81
N GLU A 431 -9.47 3.36 -1.37
CA GLU A 431 -10.66 2.53 -1.29
C GLU A 431 -10.69 1.37 -2.31
N LEU A 432 -9.88 1.39 -3.37
CA LEU A 432 -9.93 0.37 -4.43
C LEU A 432 -9.29 -0.96 -4.05
N LEU A 433 -8.27 -0.96 -3.22
CA LEU A 433 -7.61 -2.17 -2.73
C LEU A 433 -7.41 -2.10 -1.21
N PRO A 434 -7.38 -3.26 -0.52
CA PRO A 434 -6.93 -3.32 0.87
C PRO A 434 -5.41 -3.11 0.95
N LYS A 435 -4.93 -2.60 2.06
CA LYS A 435 -3.51 -2.26 2.27
C LYS A 435 -2.54 -3.42 2.03
N TYR A 436 -2.92 -4.65 2.33
CA TYR A 436 -2.08 -5.83 2.06
C TYR A 436 -1.86 -6.13 0.56
N LEU A 437 -2.61 -5.48 -0.33
CA LEU A 437 -2.44 -5.53 -1.79
C LEU A 437 -1.91 -4.22 -2.38
N SER A 438 -1.41 -3.29 -1.56
CA SER A 438 -0.91 -1.99 -2.03
C SER A 438 0.30 -2.08 -2.96
N PHE A 439 1.00 -3.21 -3.00
CA PHE A 439 2.10 -3.46 -3.93
C PHE A 439 1.67 -3.63 -5.40
N LEU A 440 0.37 -3.81 -5.65
CA LEU A 440 -0.14 -3.96 -7.01
C LEU A 440 -0.12 -2.62 -7.74
N LYS A 441 0.33 -2.65 -8.98
CA LYS A 441 0.27 -1.53 -9.92
C LYS A 441 -0.79 -1.83 -10.97
N GLY A 442 -1.45 -0.79 -11.50
CA GLY A 442 -2.46 -1.06 -12.52
C GLY A 442 -3.36 0.11 -12.85
N ILE A 443 -4.35 -0.20 -13.68
CA ILE A 443 -5.38 0.73 -14.12
C ILE A 443 -6.77 0.13 -13.88
N VAL A 444 -7.69 0.99 -13.50
CA VAL A 444 -9.13 0.73 -13.47
C VAL A 444 -9.82 1.82 -14.25
N ASP A 445 -10.58 1.48 -15.28
CA ASP A 445 -11.35 2.40 -16.10
C ASP A 445 -12.83 1.99 -16.09
N SER A 446 -13.70 2.90 -15.68
CA SER A 446 -15.15 2.65 -15.58
C SER A 446 -15.93 3.67 -16.38
N ASP A 447 -16.84 3.19 -17.23
CA ASP A 447 -17.74 4.04 -18.01
C ASP A 447 -18.97 4.50 -17.21
N THR A 448 -19.32 3.77 -16.13
CA THR A 448 -20.56 3.96 -15.36
C THR A 448 -20.39 4.59 -13.99
N LEU A 449 -19.16 4.87 -13.58
CA LEU A 449 -18.88 5.42 -12.26
C LEU A 449 -19.33 6.89 -12.17
N PRO A 450 -20.21 7.26 -11.22
CA PRO A 450 -20.65 8.63 -11.07
C PRO A 450 -19.54 9.51 -10.54
N LEU A 451 -19.28 10.63 -11.21
CA LEU A 451 -18.31 11.63 -10.81
C LEU A 451 -19.02 12.84 -10.19
N ASN A 452 -18.34 13.53 -9.29
CA ASN A 452 -18.75 14.88 -8.89
C ASN A 452 -18.45 15.89 -10.01
N VAL A 453 -18.87 17.14 -9.82
CA VAL A 453 -18.76 18.19 -10.83
C VAL A 453 -17.28 18.53 -11.12
N SER A 454 -16.40 18.50 -10.11
CA SER A 454 -14.96 18.80 -10.27
C SER A 454 -14.14 17.63 -10.82
N ARG A 455 -14.69 16.42 -10.81
CA ARG A 455 -13.97 15.18 -11.17
C ARG A 455 -12.68 14.93 -10.35
N GLU A 456 -12.50 15.66 -9.25
CA GLU A 456 -11.34 15.49 -8.38
C GLU A 456 -11.57 14.42 -7.32
N MET A 457 -12.78 14.35 -6.77
CA MET A 457 -13.14 13.38 -5.75
C MET A 457 -14.38 12.60 -6.16
N LEU A 458 -14.30 11.29 -6.02
CA LEU A 458 -15.46 10.41 -6.12
C LEU A 458 -16.24 10.48 -4.81
N GLN A 459 -17.55 10.67 -4.89
CA GLN A 459 -18.39 10.45 -3.74
C GLN A 459 -18.31 8.98 -3.33
N GLN A 460 -18.31 8.69 -2.03
CA GLN A 460 -18.36 7.32 -1.50
C GLN A 460 -19.62 6.61 -2.01
N HIS A 461 -19.48 5.86 -3.08
CA HIS A 461 -20.59 5.18 -3.73
C HIS A 461 -20.50 3.66 -3.51
N SER A 462 -21.67 2.99 -3.46
CA SER A 462 -21.74 1.52 -3.34
C SER A 462 -20.99 0.79 -4.48
N SER A 463 -20.90 1.43 -5.65
CA SER A 463 -20.16 0.93 -6.81
C SER A 463 -18.69 0.67 -6.51
N LEU A 464 -18.01 1.52 -5.73
CA LEU A 464 -16.61 1.34 -5.34
C LEU A 464 -16.39 0.06 -4.53
N LYS A 465 -17.33 -0.26 -3.63
CA LYS A 465 -17.29 -1.53 -2.86
C LYS A 465 -17.39 -2.75 -3.78
N THR A 466 -18.16 -2.64 -4.86
CA THR A 466 -18.30 -3.70 -5.86
C THR A 466 -17.04 -3.84 -6.69
N ILE A 467 -16.45 -2.73 -7.15
CA ILE A 467 -15.16 -2.70 -7.84
C ILE A 467 -14.08 -3.34 -6.96
N LYS A 468 -13.93 -2.88 -5.71
CA LYS A 468 -12.97 -3.45 -4.72
C LYS A 468 -13.09 -4.97 -4.60
N LYS A 469 -14.31 -5.50 -4.41
CA LYS A 469 -14.52 -6.95 -4.30
C LYS A 469 -14.06 -7.71 -5.55
N LYS A 470 -14.35 -7.16 -6.74
CA LYS A 470 -13.94 -7.77 -8.03
C LYS A 470 -12.42 -7.69 -8.20
N LEU A 471 -11.79 -6.53 -7.88
CA LEU A 471 -10.33 -6.35 -7.95
C LEU A 471 -9.59 -7.31 -7.02
N VAL A 472 -9.97 -7.37 -5.73
CA VAL A 472 -9.36 -8.28 -4.74
C VAL A 472 -9.46 -9.72 -5.20
N ARG A 473 -10.64 -10.14 -5.68
CA ARG A 473 -10.83 -11.49 -6.21
C ARG A 473 -9.86 -11.79 -7.36
N LYS A 474 -9.75 -10.88 -8.34
CA LYS A 474 -8.89 -11.05 -9.52
C LYS A 474 -7.40 -11.00 -9.16
N ALA A 475 -7.02 -10.15 -8.20
CA ALA A 475 -5.66 -10.10 -7.68
C ALA A 475 -5.27 -11.44 -7.02
N LEU A 476 -6.12 -11.99 -6.15
CA LEU A 476 -5.88 -13.30 -5.52
C LEU A 476 -5.88 -14.45 -6.54
N ASP A 477 -6.74 -14.40 -7.56
CA ASP A 477 -6.75 -15.38 -8.66
C ASP A 477 -5.45 -15.27 -9.51
N MET A 478 -4.90 -14.05 -9.68
CA MET A 478 -3.62 -13.83 -10.36
C MET A 478 -2.44 -14.41 -9.58
N ILE A 479 -2.39 -14.16 -8.26
CA ILE A 479 -1.36 -14.75 -7.39
C ILE A 479 -1.48 -16.28 -7.39
N ARG A 480 -2.71 -16.81 -7.36
CA ARG A 480 -2.96 -18.25 -7.43
C ARG A 480 -2.44 -18.87 -8.71
N ARG A 481 -2.57 -18.19 -9.85
CA ARG A 481 -2.01 -18.69 -11.12
C ARG A 481 -0.49 -18.85 -11.07
N ILE A 482 0.23 -17.97 -10.36
CA ILE A 482 1.69 -18.13 -10.18
C ILE A 482 1.99 -19.44 -9.45
N VAL A 483 1.19 -19.81 -8.44
CA VAL A 483 1.32 -21.11 -7.74
C VAL A 483 1.03 -22.27 -8.66
N ASP A 484 -0.09 -22.22 -9.40
CA ASP A 484 -0.57 -23.31 -10.24
C ASP A 484 0.36 -23.55 -11.46
N GLU A 485 1.05 -22.51 -11.93
CA GLU A 485 2.01 -22.58 -13.04
C GLU A 485 3.42 -22.99 -12.62
N ASP A 486 3.79 -22.84 -11.36
CA ASP A 486 5.13 -23.16 -10.85
C ASP A 486 5.27 -24.70 -10.68
N PRO A 487 6.22 -25.34 -11.39
CA PRO A 487 6.43 -26.79 -11.28
C PRO A 487 6.88 -27.23 -9.88
N ASP A 488 7.60 -26.38 -9.15
CA ASP A 488 8.10 -26.69 -7.81
C ASP A 488 6.98 -26.72 -6.77
N GLU A 489 5.81 -26.18 -7.10
CA GLU A 489 4.62 -26.16 -6.24
C GLU A 489 3.66 -27.32 -6.50
N LYS A 490 3.86 -28.10 -7.58
CA LYS A 490 3.01 -29.24 -7.90
C LYS A 490 3.34 -30.41 -6.99
N PHE A 491 2.30 -31.09 -6.50
CA PHE A 491 2.47 -32.36 -5.79
C PHE A 491 3.13 -33.37 -6.74
N GLU A 492 4.14 -34.10 -6.25
CA GLU A 492 4.64 -35.32 -6.95
C GLU A 492 3.54 -36.37 -6.95
N GLU A 493 2.54 -36.24 -7.79
CA GLU A 493 1.79 -37.40 -8.23
C GLU A 493 2.64 -38.12 -9.28
N LYS A 494 3.05 -39.32 -8.93
CA LYS A 494 3.71 -40.26 -9.85
C LYS A 494 2.74 -40.63 -10.98
N GLU A 495 2.58 -39.76 -11.96
CA GLU A 495 2.05 -40.15 -13.26
C GLU A 495 3.15 -40.10 -14.30
N SER A 496 3.47 -41.29 -14.72
CA SER A 496 4.24 -41.59 -15.91
C SER A 496 3.42 -41.21 -17.16
N SER A 497 3.59 -40.00 -17.63
CA SER A 497 3.21 -39.63 -19.00
C SER A 497 4.37 -38.92 -19.68
N GLU A 498 4.78 -39.43 -20.82
CA GLU A 498 5.94 -39.05 -21.61
C GLU A 498 5.76 -37.77 -22.44
N ASP A 499 4.75 -36.97 -22.16
CA ASP A 499 4.55 -35.64 -22.77
C ASP A 499 4.99 -34.53 -21.81
N LYS A 500 6.30 -34.43 -21.60
CA LYS A 500 6.89 -33.22 -21.00
C LYS A 500 7.05 -32.18 -22.11
N GLU A 501 6.04 -31.32 -22.25
CA GLU A 501 6.30 -29.97 -22.73
C GLU A 501 7.46 -29.39 -21.91
N GLU A 502 8.48 -28.89 -22.56
CA GLU A 502 9.57 -28.14 -21.90
C GLU A 502 8.96 -26.98 -21.16
N VAL A 503 8.69 -27.19 -19.88
CA VAL A 503 8.27 -26.12 -18.97
C VAL A 503 9.44 -25.15 -18.93
N SER A 504 9.27 -23.96 -19.50
CA SER A 504 10.32 -22.98 -19.60
C SER A 504 10.97 -22.75 -18.23
N ALA A 505 12.31 -22.68 -18.21
CA ALA A 505 13.09 -22.47 -16.97
C ALA A 505 12.64 -21.22 -16.18
N GLU A 506 11.99 -20.26 -16.85
CA GLU A 506 11.44 -19.03 -16.28
C GLU A 506 10.29 -19.24 -15.29
N LYS A 507 9.55 -20.37 -15.37
CA LYS A 507 8.40 -20.63 -14.46
C LYS A 507 8.83 -21.30 -13.16
N LYS A 508 10.02 -21.89 -13.11
CA LYS A 508 10.51 -22.61 -11.95
C LYS A 508 10.94 -21.67 -10.84
N GLY A 509 10.42 -21.89 -9.61
CA GLY A 509 10.70 -21.07 -8.45
C GLY A 509 10.11 -19.66 -8.50
N LYS A 510 9.18 -19.39 -9.42
CA LYS A 510 8.54 -18.09 -9.57
C LYS A 510 7.72 -17.72 -8.33
N TYR A 511 7.02 -18.70 -7.74
CA TYR A 511 6.25 -18.48 -6.54
C TYR A 511 7.15 -18.27 -5.30
N ALA A 512 8.28 -18.93 -5.23
CA ALA A 512 9.26 -18.72 -4.17
C ALA A 512 9.83 -17.28 -4.21
N LYS A 513 10.07 -16.72 -5.40
CA LYS A 513 10.44 -15.29 -5.57
C LYS A 513 9.32 -14.38 -5.10
N PHE A 514 8.08 -14.62 -5.52
CA PHE A 514 6.91 -13.87 -5.07
C PHE A 514 6.77 -13.91 -3.54
N TRP A 515 6.91 -15.08 -2.94
CA TRP A 515 6.79 -15.27 -1.50
C TRP A 515 7.86 -14.52 -0.71
N LYS A 516 9.08 -14.48 -1.23
CA LYS A 516 10.19 -13.74 -0.61
C LYS A 516 9.88 -12.24 -0.53
N GLU A 517 9.33 -11.67 -1.59
CA GLU A 517 9.03 -10.24 -1.69
C GLU A 517 7.72 -9.87 -0.97
N PHE A 518 6.64 -10.61 -1.20
CA PHE A 518 5.28 -10.25 -0.81
C PHE A 518 4.67 -11.15 0.27
N GLY A 519 5.38 -12.16 0.76
CA GLY A 519 4.84 -13.13 1.73
C GLY A 519 4.33 -12.46 3.01
N LYS A 520 4.99 -11.42 3.50
CA LYS A 520 4.54 -10.64 4.66
C LYS A 520 3.22 -9.91 4.40
N ALA A 521 3.03 -9.38 3.19
CA ALA A 521 1.79 -8.73 2.78
C ALA A 521 0.63 -9.74 2.78
N ILE A 522 0.84 -10.96 2.28
CA ILE A 522 -0.16 -12.04 2.33
C ILE A 522 -0.49 -12.43 3.77
N LYS A 523 0.51 -12.47 4.68
CA LYS A 523 0.30 -12.73 6.11
C LYS A 523 -0.52 -11.62 6.78
N LEU A 524 -0.30 -10.34 6.43
CA LEU A 524 -1.13 -9.20 6.86
C LEU A 524 -2.57 -9.37 6.35
N GLY A 525 -2.76 -9.79 5.12
CA GLY A 525 -4.07 -10.08 4.56
C GLY A 525 -4.87 -11.11 5.36
N ILE A 526 -4.22 -12.15 5.92
CA ILE A 526 -4.87 -13.12 6.82
C ILE A 526 -5.44 -12.44 8.08
N ILE A 527 -4.75 -11.43 8.59
CA ILE A 527 -5.14 -10.70 9.79
C ILE A 527 -6.29 -9.75 9.48
N GLU A 528 -6.17 -8.96 8.41
CA GLU A 528 -7.06 -7.85 8.08
C GLU A 528 -8.33 -8.27 7.32
N ASP A 529 -8.22 -9.24 6.40
CA ASP A 529 -9.32 -9.63 5.50
C ASP A 529 -9.93 -10.99 5.87
N ALA A 530 -10.86 -10.95 6.82
CA ALA A 530 -11.60 -12.14 7.24
C ALA A 530 -12.40 -12.79 6.09
N THR A 531 -12.84 -12.01 5.10
CA THR A 531 -13.66 -12.49 3.98
C THR A 531 -12.86 -13.37 3.02
N ASN A 532 -11.61 -13.02 2.76
CA ASN A 532 -10.73 -13.75 1.86
C ASN A 532 -9.72 -14.65 2.59
N ARG A 533 -9.81 -14.76 3.93
CA ARG A 533 -8.86 -15.51 4.76
C ARG A 533 -8.58 -16.93 4.26
N VAL A 534 -9.60 -17.67 3.86
CA VAL A 534 -9.47 -19.03 3.33
C VAL A 534 -8.68 -19.07 2.03
N ARG A 535 -8.88 -18.06 1.16
CA ARG A 535 -8.13 -17.95 -0.11
C ARG A 535 -6.68 -17.57 0.14
N LEU A 536 -6.44 -16.63 1.05
CA LEU A 536 -5.11 -16.20 1.45
C LEU A 536 -4.33 -17.32 2.16
N ALA A 537 -5.00 -18.15 2.97
CA ALA A 537 -4.39 -19.29 3.63
C ALA A 537 -3.79 -20.31 2.65
N LYS A 538 -4.38 -20.48 1.46
CA LYS A 538 -3.83 -21.34 0.40
C LYS A 538 -2.53 -20.83 -0.21
N LEU A 539 -2.29 -19.53 -0.08
CA LEU A 539 -1.09 -18.85 -0.58
C LEU A 539 0.08 -18.88 0.42
N LEU A 540 -0.15 -19.25 1.67
CA LEU A 540 0.88 -19.28 2.70
C LEU A 540 1.96 -20.34 2.44
N ARG A 541 3.20 -19.98 2.76
CA ARG A 541 4.36 -20.88 2.70
C ARG A 541 5.18 -20.75 3.97
N PHE A 542 5.65 -21.90 4.46
CA PHE A 542 6.40 -22.02 5.70
C PHE A 542 7.49 -23.09 5.55
N HIS A 543 8.51 -23.00 6.37
CA HIS A 543 9.41 -24.12 6.59
C HIS A 543 8.76 -25.12 7.57
N SER A 544 9.04 -26.40 7.39
CA SER A 544 8.58 -27.44 8.30
C SER A 544 9.70 -28.43 8.63
N SER A 545 9.47 -29.28 9.65
CA SER A 545 10.40 -30.32 10.03
C SER A 545 10.62 -31.41 8.98
N LYS A 546 9.83 -31.42 7.90
CA LYS A 546 9.95 -32.36 6.77
C LYS A 546 10.23 -31.70 5.44
N SER A 547 10.14 -30.37 5.36
CA SER A 547 10.34 -29.67 4.09
C SER A 547 11.81 -29.44 3.71
N GLY A 548 12.75 -29.72 4.61
CA GLY A 548 14.15 -29.37 4.40
C GLY A 548 14.31 -27.87 4.21
N ASP A 549 15.08 -27.44 3.21
CA ASP A 549 15.26 -26.03 2.89
C ASP A 549 14.16 -25.46 2.01
N SER A 550 13.27 -26.30 1.50
CA SER A 550 12.13 -25.88 0.70
C SER A 550 10.99 -25.33 1.58
N LEU A 551 10.19 -24.46 1.01
CA LEU A 551 8.96 -23.99 1.62
C LEU A 551 7.83 -25.01 1.37
N THR A 552 6.89 -25.11 2.28
CA THR A 552 5.72 -25.97 2.16
C THR A 552 4.42 -25.19 2.33
N SER A 553 3.40 -25.57 1.56
CA SER A 553 2.05 -25.04 1.73
C SER A 553 1.29 -25.81 2.82
N LEU A 554 0.16 -25.24 3.27
CA LEU A 554 -0.74 -25.95 4.19
C LEU A 554 -1.36 -27.19 3.56
N ASP A 555 -1.65 -27.17 2.25
CA ASP A 555 -2.17 -28.32 1.51
C ASP A 555 -1.14 -29.46 1.45
N GLN A 556 0.13 -29.14 1.19
CA GLN A 556 1.25 -30.09 1.24
C GLN A 556 1.48 -30.67 2.64
N TYR A 557 1.36 -29.84 3.68
CA TYR A 557 1.42 -30.32 5.06
C TYR A 557 0.31 -31.33 5.34
N ILE A 558 -0.94 -31.00 4.96
CA ILE A 558 -2.09 -31.88 5.18
C ILE A 558 -1.92 -33.21 4.44
N SER A 559 -1.41 -33.22 3.21
CA SER A 559 -1.16 -34.44 2.45
C SER A 559 -0.18 -35.41 3.14
N ARG A 560 0.79 -34.85 3.91
CA ARG A 560 1.77 -35.60 4.68
C ARG A 560 1.35 -35.92 6.11
N MET A 561 0.14 -35.48 6.53
CA MET A 561 -0.38 -35.77 7.89
C MET A 561 -0.58 -37.27 8.11
N LYS A 562 -0.36 -37.71 9.36
CA LYS A 562 -0.62 -39.09 9.75
C LYS A 562 -2.11 -39.41 9.77
N PRO A 563 -2.49 -40.67 9.48
CA PRO A 563 -3.87 -41.10 9.60
C PRO A 563 -4.41 -40.82 11.02
N GLY A 564 -5.55 -40.11 11.10
CA GLY A 564 -6.19 -39.77 12.35
C GLY A 564 -5.62 -38.50 13.05
N GLN A 565 -4.63 -37.82 12.49
CA GLN A 565 -4.16 -36.52 12.98
C GLN A 565 -5.24 -35.45 12.74
N LYS A 566 -5.55 -34.65 13.78
CA LYS A 566 -6.60 -33.63 13.75
C LYS A 566 -6.05 -32.21 13.84
N GLN A 567 -4.74 -32.06 14.05
CA GLN A 567 -4.12 -30.79 14.36
C GLN A 567 -2.92 -30.55 13.43
N ILE A 568 -2.78 -29.30 13.02
CA ILE A 568 -1.59 -28.76 12.35
C ILE A 568 -0.67 -28.27 13.47
N TYR A 569 0.47 -28.91 13.67
CA TYR A 569 1.43 -28.54 14.70
C TYR A 569 2.34 -27.44 14.20
N TYR A 570 2.57 -26.44 15.03
CA TYR A 570 3.49 -25.35 14.75
C TYR A 570 4.24 -24.89 16.01
N ILE A 571 5.34 -24.21 15.81
CA ILE A 571 6.10 -23.51 16.84
C ILE A 571 6.56 -22.15 16.31
N THR A 572 6.57 -21.14 17.18
CA THR A 572 6.98 -19.77 16.88
C THR A 572 8.32 -19.43 17.51
N GLY A 573 9.15 -18.65 16.84
CA GLY A 573 10.45 -18.20 17.35
C GLY A 573 11.18 -17.29 16.38
N GLN A 574 12.41 -16.92 16.68
CA GLN A 574 13.18 -15.98 15.88
C GLN A 574 14.02 -16.64 14.78
N ASP A 575 14.55 -17.82 15.07
CA ASP A 575 15.45 -18.54 14.16
C ASP A 575 15.05 -20.01 14.02
N ARG A 576 15.02 -20.46 12.78
CA ARG A 576 14.68 -21.84 12.43
C ARG A 576 15.60 -22.86 13.09
N LYS A 577 16.93 -22.61 13.12
CA LYS A 577 17.91 -23.55 13.69
C LYS A 577 17.73 -23.77 15.20
N GLN A 578 17.27 -22.73 15.91
CA GLN A 578 16.92 -22.84 17.31
C GLN A 578 15.64 -23.64 17.50
N LEU A 579 14.62 -23.37 16.67
CA LEU A 579 13.34 -24.09 16.73
C LEU A 579 13.48 -25.58 16.43
N GLU A 580 14.34 -25.98 15.49
CA GLU A 580 14.62 -27.38 15.17
C GLU A 580 15.14 -28.19 16.38
N LYS A 581 15.86 -27.55 17.29
CA LYS A 581 16.45 -28.13 18.50
C LYS A 581 15.57 -27.97 19.73
N SER A 582 14.40 -27.36 19.60
CA SER A 582 13.55 -27.00 20.72
C SER A 582 13.00 -28.22 21.47
N PRO A 583 13.06 -28.24 22.80
CA PRO A 583 12.53 -29.36 23.62
C PRO A 583 11.02 -29.57 23.48
N PHE A 584 10.28 -28.53 23.04
CA PHE A 584 8.86 -28.66 22.75
C PHE A 584 8.54 -29.70 21.68
N LEU A 585 9.48 -29.99 20.79
CA LEU A 585 9.29 -30.81 19.60
C LEU A 585 9.74 -32.25 19.78
N GLU A 586 10.55 -32.60 20.79
CA GLU A 586 11.19 -33.91 20.97
C GLU A 586 10.23 -35.09 20.69
N LYS A 587 9.12 -35.15 21.38
CA LYS A 587 8.20 -36.27 21.23
C LYS A 587 7.35 -36.20 19.96
N LEU A 588 7.08 -34.99 19.45
CA LEU A 588 6.38 -34.82 18.17
C LEU A 588 7.24 -35.38 17.03
N LEU A 589 8.51 -35.01 16.99
CA LEU A 589 9.47 -35.45 15.96
C LEU A 589 9.76 -36.94 16.13
N ASN A 590 9.98 -37.45 17.35
CA ASN A 590 10.19 -38.88 17.61
C ASN A 590 9.00 -39.74 17.18
N LYS A 591 7.79 -39.19 17.24
CA LYS A 591 6.59 -39.87 16.70
C LYS A 591 6.41 -39.60 15.20
N GLY A 592 7.30 -38.85 14.55
CA GLY A 592 7.28 -38.55 13.13
C GLY A 592 6.12 -37.64 12.70
N TYR A 593 5.60 -36.81 13.61
CA TYR A 593 4.70 -35.71 13.23
C TYR A 593 5.50 -34.59 12.55
N GLU A 594 4.90 -33.94 11.61
CA GLU A 594 5.45 -32.75 10.97
C GLU A 594 5.09 -31.50 11.80
N VAL A 595 6.01 -30.54 11.92
CA VAL A 595 5.81 -29.29 12.65
C VAL A 595 6.22 -28.13 11.75
N ILE A 596 5.37 -27.10 11.67
CA ILE A 596 5.62 -25.85 10.93
C ILE A 596 6.46 -24.92 11.81
N TYR A 597 7.49 -24.31 11.23
CA TYR A 597 8.33 -23.29 11.87
C TYR A 597 7.86 -21.90 11.44
N LEU A 598 7.43 -21.09 12.39
CA LEU A 598 6.95 -19.74 12.21
C LEU A 598 7.98 -18.77 12.77
N THR A 599 8.74 -18.14 11.90
CA THR A 599 9.91 -17.34 12.26
C THR A 599 9.71 -15.82 12.14
N ASP A 600 8.65 -15.38 11.50
CA ASP A 600 8.33 -13.96 11.43
C ASP A 600 7.51 -13.52 12.65
N ALA A 601 7.77 -12.31 13.16
CA ALA A 601 7.01 -11.74 14.28
C ALA A 601 5.50 -11.66 14.00
N ILE A 602 5.12 -11.41 12.75
CA ILE A 602 3.72 -11.35 12.30
C ILE A 602 2.99 -12.70 12.45
N ASP A 603 3.71 -13.83 12.49
CA ASP A 603 3.12 -15.16 12.57
C ASP A 603 2.40 -15.41 13.90
N GLU A 604 2.79 -14.71 14.97
CA GLU A 604 2.06 -14.76 16.25
C GLU A 604 0.64 -14.20 16.12
N TYR A 605 0.46 -13.14 15.33
CA TYR A 605 -0.84 -12.54 15.04
C TYR A 605 -1.61 -13.33 13.98
N LEU A 606 -0.90 -13.88 13.00
CA LEU A 606 -1.48 -14.75 11.98
C LEU A 606 -2.19 -15.94 12.62
N THR A 607 -1.54 -16.65 13.56
CA THR A 607 -2.11 -17.82 14.22
C THR A 607 -3.27 -17.51 15.17
N GLN A 608 -3.38 -16.29 15.66
CA GLN A 608 -4.56 -15.83 16.42
C GLN A 608 -5.80 -15.65 15.51
N ASN A 609 -5.60 -15.31 14.25
CA ASN A 609 -6.64 -15.07 13.26
C ASN A 609 -6.96 -16.32 12.42
N LEU A 610 -5.96 -17.13 12.08
CA LEU A 610 -6.10 -18.39 11.36
C LEU A 610 -6.06 -19.55 12.36
N THR A 611 -7.20 -19.86 12.97
CA THR A 611 -7.31 -20.89 14.02
C THR A 611 -7.49 -22.30 13.46
N GLU A 612 -7.97 -22.43 12.21
CA GLU A 612 -8.19 -23.71 11.53
C GLU A 612 -8.00 -23.59 10.01
N TYR A 613 -7.64 -24.68 9.39
CA TYR A 613 -7.53 -24.84 7.93
C TYR A 613 -7.94 -26.25 7.54
N ASP A 614 -8.83 -26.40 6.55
CA ASP A 614 -9.38 -27.68 6.08
C ASP A 614 -9.80 -28.62 7.21
N ASP A 615 -10.66 -28.13 8.13
CA ASP A 615 -11.15 -28.82 9.31
C ASP A 615 -10.05 -29.30 10.29
N LYS A 616 -8.83 -28.83 10.17
CA LYS A 616 -7.72 -29.09 11.07
C LYS A 616 -7.38 -27.85 11.87
N LYS A 617 -7.34 -27.99 13.20
CA LYS A 617 -7.01 -26.87 14.10
C LYS A 617 -5.50 -26.69 14.21
N PHE A 618 -5.07 -25.46 14.23
CA PHE A 618 -3.69 -25.12 14.55
C PHE A 618 -3.42 -25.38 16.05
N GLN A 619 -2.28 -26.02 16.34
CA GLN A 619 -1.85 -26.32 17.69
C GLN A 619 -0.41 -25.88 17.90
N ASN A 620 -0.20 -24.90 18.76
CA ASN A 620 1.13 -24.46 19.16
C ASN A 620 1.80 -25.52 20.05
N ALA A 621 3.02 -25.93 19.68
CA ALA A 621 3.79 -26.92 20.43
C ALA A 621 4.28 -26.40 21.79
N SER A 622 4.32 -25.06 22.02
CA SER A 622 4.74 -24.48 23.31
C SER A 622 3.60 -24.32 24.33
N LYS A 623 2.36 -24.70 23.98
CA LYS A 623 1.19 -24.62 24.91
C LYS A 623 0.95 -25.88 25.72
N ASP A 624 0.36 -25.73 26.88
CA ASP A 624 0.09 -26.85 27.84
C ASP A 624 -1.03 -27.79 27.39
N ASP A 625 -1.90 -27.37 26.49
CA ASP A 625 -3.03 -28.14 25.97
C ASP A 625 -2.65 -29.16 24.88
N LEU A 626 -1.34 -29.30 24.59
CA LEU A 626 -0.83 -30.26 23.63
C LEU A 626 -1.20 -31.70 23.95
N ASN A 627 -1.93 -32.36 23.06
CA ASN A 627 -2.43 -33.71 23.30
C ASN A 627 -1.81 -34.72 22.33
N ILE A 628 -0.76 -35.42 22.80
CA ILE A 628 -0.01 -36.39 22.03
C ILE A 628 -0.21 -37.78 22.67
N GLY A 629 -0.60 -38.80 21.92
CA GLY A 629 -0.59 -40.16 22.31
C GLY A 629 -1.92 -40.93 22.22
N SER A 630 -1.81 -42.27 22.24
CA SER A 630 -2.94 -43.21 22.20
C SER A 630 -3.72 -43.25 23.48
N LYS A 631 -4.87 -43.92 23.51
CA LYS A 631 -5.68 -44.13 24.73
C LYS A 631 -4.91 -44.87 25.83
N ASP A 632 -4.10 -45.86 25.41
CA ASP A 632 -3.32 -46.68 26.35
C ASP A 632 -2.14 -45.92 26.95
N GLU A 633 -1.49 -45.02 26.15
CA GLU A 633 -0.47 -44.13 26.69
C GLU A 633 -1.02 -43.14 27.69
N LYS A 634 -2.28 -42.72 27.54
CA LYS A 634 -2.95 -41.81 28.49
C LYS A 634 -3.24 -42.49 29.84
N ALA A 635 -3.58 -43.79 29.85
CA ALA A 635 -3.79 -44.54 31.07
C ALA A 635 -2.49 -44.69 31.88
N LYS A 636 -1.39 -45.15 31.25
CA LYS A 636 -0.06 -45.26 31.88
C LYS A 636 0.46 -43.89 32.35
N PHE A 637 0.17 -42.84 31.64
CA PHE A 637 0.58 -41.46 32.01
C PHE A 637 -0.14 -40.99 33.30
N LYS A 638 -1.37 -41.43 33.52
CA LYS A 638 -2.13 -41.09 34.75
C LYS A 638 -1.47 -41.66 36.02
N GLU A 639 -0.97 -42.89 35.93
CA GLU A 639 -0.23 -43.53 37.05
C GLU A 639 1.09 -42.78 37.33
N VAL A 640 1.84 -42.47 36.30
CA VAL A 640 3.09 -41.70 36.45
C VAL A 640 2.82 -40.31 37.02
N LYS A 641 1.76 -39.65 36.60
CA LYS A 641 1.38 -38.33 37.15
C LYS A 641 1.09 -38.38 38.64
N GLU A 642 0.40 -39.44 39.10
CA GLU A 642 0.08 -39.59 40.54
C GLU A 642 1.36 -39.85 41.34
N SER A 643 2.32 -40.66 40.85
CA SER A 643 3.59 -40.94 41.54
C SER A 643 4.54 -39.75 41.68
N TYR A 644 4.33 -38.66 40.90
CA TYR A 644 5.13 -37.42 40.99
C TYR A 644 4.37 -36.24 41.59
N LYS A 645 3.20 -36.47 42.15
CA LYS A 645 2.32 -35.44 42.74
C LYS A 645 2.95 -34.64 43.85
N GLU A 646 3.65 -35.34 44.75
CA GLU A 646 4.34 -34.71 45.88
C GLU A 646 5.47 -33.82 45.42
N LEU A 647 6.33 -34.30 44.52
CA LEU A 647 7.40 -33.50 43.94
C LEU A 647 6.86 -32.25 43.19
N THR A 648 5.81 -32.43 42.38
CA THR A 648 5.25 -31.29 41.66
C THR A 648 4.62 -30.25 42.56
N LYS A 649 4.06 -30.65 43.70
CA LYS A 649 3.54 -29.74 44.71
C LYS A 649 4.65 -28.99 45.40
N TRP A 650 5.68 -29.70 45.89
CA TRP A 650 6.86 -29.13 46.53
C TRP A 650 7.55 -28.11 45.65
N TRP A 651 7.75 -28.48 44.39
CA TRP A 651 8.43 -27.60 43.43
C TRP A 651 7.60 -26.35 43.08
N LYS A 652 6.28 -26.48 43.02
CA LYS A 652 5.41 -25.32 42.87
C LYS A 652 5.53 -24.35 44.05
N ASP A 653 5.57 -24.89 45.27
CA ASP A 653 5.68 -24.09 46.49
C ASP A 653 7.05 -23.37 46.54
N LEU A 654 8.13 -24.03 46.07
CA LEU A 654 9.45 -23.43 45.92
C LEU A 654 9.51 -22.27 44.93
N LEU A 655 8.75 -22.36 43.83
CA LEU A 655 8.73 -21.37 42.72
C LEU A 655 7.61 -20.32 42.83
N VAL A 656 7.06 -20.11 44.04
CA VAL A 656 5.95 -19.14 44.26
C VAL A 656 6.36 -17.72 43.83
N ASN A 657 7.62 -17.33 44.11
CA ASN A 657 8.15 -16.00 43.78
C ASN A 657 8.45 -15.83 42.27
N GLU A 658 8.58 -16.93 41.53
CA GLU A 658 8.89 -16.94 40.09
C GLU A 658 7.62 -16.86 39.20
N ASN A 659 6.45 -16.60 39.80
CA ASN A 659 5.19 -16.47 39.09
C ASN A 659 4.78 -17.72 38.29
N VAL A 660 5.17 -18.91 38.70
CA VAL A 660 4.83 -20.19 38.04
C VAL A 660 3.42 -20.63 38.46
N GLU A 661 2.50 -20.76 37.47
CA GLU A 661 1.13 -21.19 37.70
C GLU A 661 1.06 -22.62 38.32
N SER A 662 1.85 -23.53 37.78
CA SER A 662 1.89 -24.92 38.25
C SER A 662 3.12 -25.67 37.69
N VAL A 663 3.48 -26.75 38.38
CA VAL A 663 4.46 -27.75 37.93
C VAL A 663 3.71 -29.03 37.54
N LYS A 664 3.98 -29.57 36.35
CA LYS A 664 3.28 -30.72 35.76
C LYS A 664 4.27 -31.75 35.21
N VAL A 665 3.86 -33.02 35.15
CA VAL A 665 4.60 -34.06 34.45
C VAL A 665 4.40 -33.88 32.95
N SER A 666 5.50 -33.87 32.18
CA SER A 666 5.49 -33.64 30.75
C SER A 666 5.00 -34.84 29.94
N LYS A 667 4.26 -34.54 28.88
CA LYS A 667 3.88 -35.47 27.82
C LYS A 667 4.74 -35.33 26.57
N ARG A 668 5.51 -34.23 26.45
CA ARG A 668 6.26 -33.85 25.25
C ARG A 668 7.74 -34.10 25.32
N LEU A 669 8.33 -34.21 26.50
CA LEU A 669 9.74 -34.42 26.70
C LEU A 669 10.16 -35.88 26.49
N ALA A 670 11.34 -36.06 25.92
CA ALA A 670 12.03 -37.34 25.77
C ALA A 670 13.41 -37.32 26.45
N ASN A 671 14.26 -36.38 26.14
CA ASN A 671 15.66 -36.29 26.62
C ASN A 671 15.87 -35.16 27.61
N THR A 672 15.20 -34.04 27.47
CA THR A 672 15.36 -32.85 28.32
C THR A 672 14.70 -33.03 29.69
N PRO A 673 15.28 -32.52 30.80
CA PRO A 673 14.77 -32.70 32.14
C PRO A 673 13.50 -31.87 32.41
N GLY A 674 13.38 -30.69 31.84
CA GLY A 674 12.25 -29.77 32.05
C GLY A 674 12.05 -28.83 30.90
N VAL A 675 10.86 -28.26 30.75
CA VAL A 675 10.51 -27.23 29.77
C VAL A 675 9.43 -26.31 30.37
N VAL A 676 9.53 -25.03 30.07
CA VAL A 676 8.52 -24.06 30.50
C VAL A 676 7.53 -23.81 29.36
N VAL A 677 6.27 -24.17 29.57
CA VAL A 677 5.16 -23.95 28.67
C VAL A 677 4.25 -22.85 29.20
N THR A 678 3.36 -22.35 28.39
CA THR A 678 2.33 -21.41 28.84
C THR A 678 0.95 -22.03 28.74
N SER A 679 0.05 -21.56 29.61
CA SER A 679 -1.35 -21.93 29.50
C SER A 679 -1.93 -21.51 28.12
N LYS A 680 -3.09 -22.07 27.78
CA LYS A 680 -3.72 -21.81 26.46
C LYS A 680 -3.82 -20.33 26.11
N PHE A 681 -4.07 -19.47 27.09
CA PHE A 681 -4.26 -18.03 26.92
C PHE A 681 -3.02 -17.18 27.31
N GLY A 682 -1.96 -17.81 27.83
CA GLY A 682 -0.69 -17.14 28.10
C GLY A 682 0.05 -16.78 26.82
N TRP A 683 1.02 -15.90 26.91
CA TRP A 683 1.90 -15.59 25.78
C TRP A 683 2.91 -16.71 25.55
N SER A 684 3.27 -16.97 24.29
CA SER A 684 4.48 -17.74 23.97
C SER A 684 5.73 -16.91 24.35
N ALA A 685 6.88 -17.57 24.47
CA ALA A 685 8.14 -16.86 24.73
C ALA A 685 8.43 -15.81 23.65
N ASN A 686 8.13 -16.13 22.40
CA ASN A 686 8.29 -15.19 21.28
C ASN A 686 7.32 -14.00 21.37
N MET A 687 6.05 -14.24 21.71
CA MET A 687 5.06 -13.17 21.93
C MET A 687 5.43 -12.28 23.10
N GLU A 688 5.93 -12.87 24.21
CA GLU A 688 6.38 -12.10 25.37
C GLU A 688 7.51 -11.13 24.99
N ARG A 689 8.48 -11.60 24.20
CA ARG A 689 9.58 -10.77 23.68
C ARG A 689 9.10 -9.64 22.77
N ILE A 690 8.13 -9.93 21.88
CA ILE A 690 7.52 -8.92 21.02
C ILE A 690 6.83 -7.86 21.89
N MET A 691 6.06 -8.28 22.90
CA MET A 691 5.33 -7.35 23.76
C MET A 691 6.24 -6.52 24.67
N GLN A 692 7.39 -7.07 25.11
CA GLN A 692 8.39 -6.32 25.88
C GLN A 692 9.07 -5.22 25.04
N ALA A 693 9.24 -5.45 23.75
CA ALA A 693 9.84 -4.48 22.85
C ALA A 693 8.90 -3.31 22.49
N GLN A 694 7.62 -3.37 22.90
CA GLN A 694 6.64 -2.30 22.63
C GLN A 694 6.76 -1.19 23.66
N THR A 695 6.94 0.04 23.21
CA THR A 695 7.13 1.23 24.06
C THR A 695 5.92 1.58 24.93
N LEU A 696 4.70 1.20 24.50
CA LEU A 696 3.44 1.49 25.20
C LEU A 696 2.84 0.25 25.88
N ALA A 697 3.66 -0.74 26.21
CA ALA A 697 3.18 -1.98 26.82
C ALA A 697 2.75 -1.74 28.27
N ASP A 698 1.56 -2.25 28.64
CA ASP A 698 1.03 -2.20 30.01
C ASP A 698 1.80 -3.18 30.92
N PRO A 699 2.53 -2.69 31.95
CA PRO A 699 3.30 -3.55 32.87
C PRO A 699 2.42 -4.57 33.62
N SER A 700 1.18 -4.18 33.97
CA SER A 700 0.25 -5.06 34.71
C SER A 700 -0.17 -6.25 33.84
N LYS A 701 -0.40 -6.00 32.55
CA LYS A 701 -0.75 -7.03 31.57
C LYS A 701 0.43 -7.99 31.34
N GLN A 702 1.65 -7.46 31.30
CA GLN A 702 2.87 -8.27 31.20
C GLN A 702 3.02 -9.19 32.38
N ALA A 703 2.93 -8.67 33.62
CA ALA A 703 3.00 -9.45 34.87
C ALA A 703 1.92 -10.55 34.93
N TYR A 704 0.67 -10.21 34.54
CA TYR A 704 -0.41 -11.19 34.44
C TYR A 704 -0.12 -12.33 33.48
N MET A 705 0.45 -12.02 32.30
CA MET A 705 0.76 -13.01 31.27
C MET A 705 1.96 -13.89 31.64
N ARG A 706 2.97 -13.33 32.33
CA ARG A 706 4.08 -14.09 32.90
C ARG A 706 3.59 -15.10 33.95
N GLY A 707 2.61 -14.76 34.79
CA GLY A 707 1.97 -15.65 35.74
C GLY A 707 1.22 -16.85 35.12
N LYS A 708 1.22 -17.01 33.80
CA LYS A 708 0.66 -18.13 33.06
C LYS A 708 1.69 -19.18 32.64
N ARG A 709 2.93 -19.10 33.15
CA ARG A 709 4.00 -20.07 32.91
C ARG A 709 3.76 -21.36 33.71
N ILE A 710 4.08 -22.49 33.10
CA ILE A 710 3.92 -23.83 33.70
C ILE A 710 5.22 -24.61 33.46
N LEU A 711 5.85 -25.11 34.51
CA LEU A 711 6.99 -25.99 34.39
C LEU A 711 6.51 -27.43 34.11
N GLU A 712 6.91 -28.02 33.00
CA GLU A 712 6.73 -29.43 32.71
C GLU A 712 8.04 -30.18 32.93
N ILE A 713 8.01 -31.23 33.73
CA ILE A 713 9.17 -32.05 34.09
C ILE A 713 9.13 -33.42 33.44
N ASN A 714 10.29 -33.97 33.07
CA ASN A 714 10.41 -35.29 32.47
C ASN A 714 10.60 -36.37 33.55
N PRO A 715 9.59 -37.21 33.88
CA PRO A 715 9.66 -38.21 34.94
C PRO A 715 10.66 -39.33 34.67
N ARG A 716 11.16 -39.42 33.43
CA ARG A 716 12.13 -40.45 33.01
C ARG A 716 13.58 -39.98 33.12
N HIS A 717 13.80 -38.68 33.21
CA HIS A 717 15.14 -38.10 33.23
C HIS A 717 15.83 -38.42 34.61
N PRO A 718 17.11 -38.84 34.59
CA PRO A 718 17.85 -39.21 35.83
C PRO A 718 17.82 -38.09 36.89
N ILE A 719 18.09 -36.83 36.50
CA ILE A 719 18.06 -35.67 37.44
C ILE A 719 16.70 -35.56 38.13
N ILE A 720 15.60 -35.74 37.39
CA ILE A 720 14.25 -35.60 37.97
C ILE A 720 13.91 -36.79 38.91
N LYS A 721 14.43 -37.99 38.61
CA LYS A 721 14.27 -39.14 39.49
C LYS A 721 15.03 -38.93 40.81
N GLU A 722 16.30 -38.55 40.71
CA GLU A 722 17.16 -38.30 41.89
C GLU A 722 16.58 -37.17 42.76
N LEU A 723 16.12 -36.08 42.12
CA LEU A 723 15.48 -34.97 42.84
C LEU A 723 14.24 -35.42 43.56
N ARG A 724 13.42 -36.32 42.98
CA ARG A 724 12.25 -36.89 43.66
C ARG A 724 12.64 -37.70 44.91
N GLU A 725 13.70 -38.49 44.83
CA GLU A 725 14.17 -39.29 45.94
C GLU A 725 14.73 -38.41 47.07
N LYS A 726 15.54 -37.38 46.74
CA LYS A 726 16.05 -36.42 47.74
C LYS A 726 14.93 -35.66 48.45
N VAL A 727 13.97 -35.14 47.72
CA VAL A 727 12.84 -34.38 48.24
C VAL A 727 11.94 -35.29 49.11
N ALA A 728 11.79 -36.60 48.76
CA ALA A 728 11.04 -37.57 49.60
C ALA A 728 11.77 -37.88 50.93
N LEU A 729 13.10 -37.84 50.95
CA LEU A 729 13.90 -38.00 52.14
C LEU A 729 13.92 -36.75 53.03
N SER A 730 14.07 -35.56 52.44
CA SER A 730 14.04 -34.28 53.15
C SER A 730 13.53 -33.18 52.23
N SER A 731 12.37 -32.61 52.55
CA SER A 731 11.78 -31.49 51.80
C SER A 731 12.54 -30.17 51.97
N GLU A 732 13.40 -30.08 53.00
CA GLU A 732 14.17 -28.89 53.37
C GLU A 732 15.63 -28.95 52.89
N ASP A 733 16.00 -29.98 52.09
CA ASP A 733 17.35 -30.11 51.55
C ASP A 733 17.71 -28.94 50.64
N GLU A 734 18.66 -28.08 51.07
CA GLU A 734 19.07 -26.89 50.36
C GLU A 734 19.68 -27.23 48.99
N GLY A 735 20.47 -28.33 48.90
CA GLY A 735 21.01 -28.78 47.63
C GLY A 735 19.92 -29.19 46.64
N ALA A 736 18.86 -29.82 47.12
CA ALA A 736 17.73 -30.12 46.25
C ALA A 736 16.99 -28.85 45.80
N LYS A 737 16.85 -27.84 46.66
CA LYS A 737 16.22 -26.57 46.34
C LYS A 737 17.06 -25.81 45.26
N GLU A 738 18.37 -25.75 45.43
CA GLU A 738 19.28 -25.11 44.47
C GLU A 738 19.26 -25.81 43.08
N VAL A 739 19.34 -27.13 43.05
CA VAL A 739 19.21 -27.91 41.80
C VAL A 739 17.86 -27.69 41.13
N ALA A 740 16.78 -27.66 41.92
CA ALA A 740 15.42 -27.44 41.40
C ALA A 740 15.29 -26.04 40.74
N LYS A 741 15.84 -25.00 41.38
CA LYS A 741 15.85 -23.65 40.82
C LYS A 741 16.68 -23.59 39.51
N LEU A 742 17.88 -24.17 39.53
CA LEU A 742 18.77 -24.22 38.37
C LEU A 742 18.13 -24.94 37.18
N VAL A 743 17.45 -26.07 37.43
CA VAL A 743 16.70 -26.82 36.40
C VAL A 743 15.57 -25.95 35.83
N TYR A 744 14.84 -25.22 36.70
CA TYR A 744 13.79 -24.31 36.23
C TYR A 744 14.34 -23.17 35.36
N GLU A 745 15.38 -22.48 35.83
CA GLU A 745 16.01 -21.38 35.10
C GLU A 745 16.60 -21.84 33.74
N THR A 746 17.26 -23.00 33.74
CA THR A 746 17.75 -23.62 32.51
C THR A 746 16.59 -23.94 31.56
N ALA A 747 15.52 -24.54 32.08
CA ALA A 747 14.33 -24.84 31.30
C ALA A 747 13.66 -23.56 30.77
N LEU A 748 13.70 -22.46 31.53
CA LEU A 748 13.16 -21.15 31.11
C LEU A 748 13.92 -20.60 29.90
N VAL A 749 15.27 -20.58 29.98
CA VAL A 749 16.15 -20.13 28.90
C VAL A 749 16.00 -21.01 27.65
N GLU A 750 16.02 -22.33 27.82
CA GLU A 750 15.87 -23.29 26.71
C GLU A 750 14.49 -23.22 26.05
N SER A 751 13.47 -22.80 26.79
CA SER A 751 12.12 -22.52 26.29
C SER A 751 11.99 -21.17 25.57
N GLY A 752 13.06 -20.36 25.54
CA GLY A 752 13.16 -19.08 24.85
C GLY A 752 12.63 -17.87 25.64
N PHE A 753 12.33 -18.02 26.91
CA PHE A 753 11.97 -16.92 27.81
C PHE A 753 13.22 -16.14 28.26
N ILE A 754 13.00 -14.89 28.64
CA ILE A 754 14.06 -14.03 29.19
C ILE A 754 14.08 -14.22 30.71
N LEU A 755 15.26 -14.39 31.28
CA LEU A 755 15.47 -14.38 32.71
C LEU A 755 15.22 -13.00 33.31
N GLU A 756 14.58 -12.93 34.47
CA GLU A 756 14.37 -11.68 35.20
C GLU A 756 15.68 -11.19 35.83
N ASP A 757 16.47 -12.12 36.43
CA ASP A 757 17.80 -11.85 36.99
C ASP A 757 18.85 -12.78 36.38
N PRO A 758 19.53 -12.35 35.26
CA PRO A 758 20.60 -13.12 34.67
C PRO A 758 21.83 -13.27 35.59
N LYS A 759 22.06 -12.30 36.50
CA LYS A 759 23.21 -12.32 37.42
C LYS A 759 23.06 -13.45 38.49
N ASP A 760 21.86 -13.58 39.00
CA ASP A 760 21.55 -14.62 40.01
C ASP A 760 21.70 -16.03 39.40
N PHE A 761 21.23 -16.23 38.17
CA PHE A 761 21.40 -17.47 37.41
C PHE A 761 22.89 -17.76 37.16
N ALA A 762 23.68 -16.77 36.70
CA ALA A 762 25.13 -16.92 36.49
C ALA A 762 25.85 -17.31 37.82
N THR A 763 25.48 -16.71 38.93
CA THR A 763 26.05 -17.02 40.24
C THR A 763 25.79 -18.49 40.62
N ARG A 764 24.59 -19.03 40.39
CA ARG A 764 24.28 -20.45 40.59
C ARG A 764 25.11 -21.37 39.70
N ILE A 765 25.29 -21.00 38.43
CA ILE A 765 26.13 -21.77 37.52
C ILE A 765 27.61 -21.77 37.99
N TYR A 766 28.14 -20.61 38.39
CA TYR A 766 29.50 -20.52 38.92
C TYR A 766 29.67 -21.35 40.18
N SER A 767 28.69 -21.43 41.08
CA SER A 767 28.71 -22.31 42.25
C SER A 767 28.83 -23.78 41.84
N VAL A 768 28.05 -24.23 40.85
CA VAL A 768 28.16 -25.62 40.33
C VAL A 768 29.52 -25.86 39.68
N ILE A 769 30.08 -24.91 38.92
CA ILE A 769 31.41 -25.00 38.31
C ILE A 769 32.47 -25.09 39.39
N ARG A 770 32.43 -24.24 40.41
CA ARG A 770 33.38 -24.32 41.57
C ARG A 770 33.31 -25.68 42.26
N SER A 771 32.14 -26.20 42.54
CA SER A 771 31.94 -27.54 43.09
C SER A 771 32.49 -28.65 42.20
N THR A 772 32.36 -28.56 40.89
CA THR A 772 32.88 -29.54 39.93
C THR A 772 34.42 -29.51 39.84
N LEU A 773 35.00 -28.33 39.94
CA LEU A 773 36.43 -28.11 39.93
C LEU A 773 37.09 -28.30 41.31
N ASN A 774 36.33 -28.60 42.37
CA ASN A 774 36.73 -28.68 43.79
C ASN A 774 37.46 -27.38 44.26
N VAL A 775 36.97 -26.23 43.79
CA VAL A 775 37.44 -24.91 44.24
C VAL A 775 36.69 -24.54 45.51
N ASP A 776 37.38 -24.01 46.51
CA ASP A 776 36.81 -23.55 47.76
C ASP A 776 35.69 -22.51 47.47
N PRO A 777 34.47 -22.63 48.05
CA PRO A 777 33.42 -21.63 47.87
C PRO A 777 33.84 -20.21 48.29
N ASP A 778 34.76 -20.09 49.24
CA ASP A 778 35.26 -18.84 49.83
C ASP A 778 36.60 -18.39 49.20
N ALA A 779 37.09 -19.05 48.12
CA ALA A 779 38.32 -18.65 47.44
C ALA A 779 38.14 -17.21 46.88
N GLU A 780 39.05 -16.34 47.35
CA GLU A 780 39.09 -14.94 46.95
C GLU A 780 39.66 -14.84 45.53
N ILE A 781 39.19 -13.79 44.78
CA ILE A 781 39.76 -13.42 43.49
C ILE A 781 41.05 -12.71 43.76
N GLU A 782 42.13 -13.11 43.08
CA GLU A 782 43.41 -12.37 43.15
C GLU A 782 43.12 -10.92 42.69
N GLU A 783 43.42 -9.95 43.59
CA GLU A 783 43.31 -8.54 43.25
C GLU A 783 44.34 -8.26 42.14
N GLU A 784 43.91 -7.62 41.06
CA GLU A 784 44.82 -7.05 40.08
C GLU A 784 45.66 -6.04 40.86
N ASP A 785 47.02 -6.27 40.88
CA ASP A 785 47.93 -5.21 41.26
C ASP A 785 47.69 -4.04 40.32
N GLU A 786 46.97 -3.00 40.78
CA GLU A 786 46.90 -1.72 40.10
C GLU A 786 48.35 -1.22 40.04
N THR A 787 49.13 -1.66 39.04
CA THR A 787 50.36 -0.95 38.64
C THR A 787 49.84 0.43 38.24
N GLU A 788 50.10 1.42 39.14
CA GLU A 788 50.00 2.82 38.78
C GLU A 788 50.87 2.99 37.51
N ASP A 789 50.24 2.99 36.35
CA ASP A 789 50.86 3.48 35.13
C ASP A 789 51.25 4.93 35.43
N GLU A 790 52.55 5.14 35.76
CA GLU A 790 53.19 6.42 35.74
C GLU A 790 52.90 7.07 34.40
N ILE A 791 51.89 7.95 34.37
CA ILE A 791 51.69 8.86 33.26
C ILE A 791 52.95 9.74 33.21
N GLU A 792 53.93 9.30 32.44
CA GLU A 792 55.05 10.15 32.01
C GLU A 792 54.47 11.40 31.38
N LYS A 793 54.53 12.48 32.14
CA LYS A 793 54.33 13.83 31.63
C LYS A 793 55.43 14.13 30.62
N GLU A 794 55.18 13.86 29.36
CA GLU A 794 55.89 14.55 28.29
C GLU A 794 55.51 16.04 28.34
N GLU A 795 56.36 16.79 29.03
CA GLU A 795 56.46 18.26 28.89
C GLU A 795 56.86 18.57 27.45
N SER A 796 55.96 18.75 26.56
CA SER A 796 56.26 19.42 25.31
C SER A 796 56.32 20.92 25.55
N GLN A 797 57.52 21.41 25.56
CA GLN A 797 57.87 22.83 25.46
C GLN A 797 57.33 23.37 24.13
N THR A 798 56.40 24.30 24.20
CA THR A 798 56.14 25.25 23.13
C THR A 798 56.11 26.65 23.69
N PRO A 799 56.64 27.65 22.97
CA PRO A 799 56.95 28.94 23.50
C PRO A 799 55.71 29.83 23.68
N THR A 800 55.71 30.52 24.78
CA THR A 800 54.79 31.63 25.14
C THR A 800 54.85 32.74 24.12
N GLU A 801 53.70 33.07 23.53
CA GLU A 801 53.39 34.43 23.10
C GLU A 801 52.19 34.94 23.89
N GLU A 802 52.40 35.97 24.62
CA GLU A 802 51.47 36.76 25.38
C GLU A 802 50.47 37.43 24.41
N ILE A 803 49.18 37.20 24.56
CA ILE A 803 48.13 38.14 24.20
C ILE A 803 47.13 38.23 25.34
N ASN A 804 47.31 39.27 26.10
CA ASN A 804 46.42 39.84 27.11
C ASN A 804 45.13 40.32 26.47
N ARG A 805 43.96 39.82 26.88
CA ARG A 805 42.69 40.56 26.95
C ARG A 805 41.61 39.75 27.64
N ASN A 806 41.34 40.22 28.83
CA ASN A 806 40.08 39.93 29.54
C ASN A 806 38.91 40.58 28.80
N PRO A 807 37.70 40.01 28.75
CA PRO A 807 36.56 40.74 29.24
C PRO A 807 35.67 39.95 30.22
N GLU A 808 35.11 40.69 31.11
CA GLU A 808 34.19 40.40 32.19
C GLU A 808 32.89 39.64 31.74
N PRO A 809 32.23 39.00 32.68
CA PRO A 809 30.94 38.32 32.40
C PRO A 809 29.80 39.33 32.41
N GLN A 810 29.01 39.32 31.35
CA GLN A 810 27.71 40.01 31.33
C GLN A 810 26.60 39.07 31.82
N GLU A 811 25.95 39.49 32.87
CA GLU A 811 24.64 39.02 33.35
C GLU A 811 23.59 39.14 32.26
N PHE A 812 22.87 38.05 31.96
CA PHE A 812 21.61 38.10 31.24
C PHE A 812 20.47 38.07 32.25
N THR A 813 19.78 39.21 32.34
CA THR A 813 18.53 39.40 33.05
C THR A 813 17.38 38.78 32.20
N ASP A 814 16.51 38.06 32.90
CA ASP A 814 15.18 37.62 32.43
C ASP A 814 14.35 38.79 31.90
N SER A 815 13.72 38.61 30.77
CA SER A 815 12.47 39.28 30.42
C SER A 815 11.54 38.32 29.73
N GLU A 816 10.53 37.86 30.47
CA GLU A 816 9.28 37.32 29.96
C GLU A 816 8.57 38.38 29.11
N GLU A 817 8.20 38.07 27.88
CA GLU A 817 7.03 38.65 27.22
C GLU A 817 6.51 37.70 26.11
N ASP A 818 5.32 37.29 26.35
CA ASP A 818 4.18 36.93 25.48
C ASP A 818 4.43 36.68 23.97
N ILE A 819 4.17 35.46 23.52
CA ILE A 819 3.50 35.23 22.25
C ILE A 819 2.40 34.16 22.47
N LYS A 820 1.18 34.65 22.62
CA LYS A 820 -0.05 33.94 22.34
C LYS A 820 -0.35 33.99 20.84
N ASP A 821 -0.99 32.92 20.43
CA ASP A 821 -1.82 32.76 19.24
C ASP A 821 -1.10 32.62 17.88
N GLU A 822 -1.09 31.41 17.39
CA GLU A 822 -1.84 30.96 16.21
C GLU A 822 -1.47 29.49 15.84
N LEU A 823 -2.55 28.64 15.91
CA LEU A 823 -2.76 27.31 15.32
C LEU A 823 -1.99 26.13 15.88
#